data_3ee68f0da9bcd66d3b096f3e31c6af93
#
_entry.id   3ee68f0da9bcd66d3b096f3e31c6af93
#
_cell.length_a   1.000
_cell.length_b   1.000
_cell.length_c   1.000
_cell.angle_alpha   90.00
_cell.angle_beta   90.00
_cell.angle_gamma   90.00
#
_symmetry.space_group_name_H-M   'P 1'
#
loop_
_entity.id
_entity.type
_entity.pdbx_description
1 polymer ?
#
loop_
_entity_poly.entity_id
_entity_poly.type
_entity_poly.pdbx_seq_one_letter_code
_entity_poly.pdbx_strand_id
1 'polypeptide(L)'
;MKLLRLFPLELGRLLHSRMTWLIVLLTVISPAVGLVLMYLANPALAGGAAGGILFGLLTVYELDRAGRSRVEVLTNAVVSPLAAALVRLPALLAAAGLALVLTMLVWLPISCGLIGSIFDGGDYVLAYLLFMGLALPLSILAAAAAYQYTRRADLPLVLFAAFAALSLTVWADNWQLCWLNPCVWALSDDFSNFRILRSAAYMRLTWLLGLAGLWALSYLCIRRYGRGPLGSLARTARRVYRPLLAAALLLCCGWSCAAQPFIDHSNPDLSAMTFLTMEPLEGVACLRRSAQVTPDTRRGTVAGTASYQLQNTTGQEQTVALGVTPGYTISNVRANGVEVPFSVSDYQEYNEAKLEVAIPAEEQVELTLEYGGFPQESMPTMQGSKELSGEYLCLENAALSPRLMNVMPGEDGYPATIEITLPVAMTVIPFGASEAEVVAEHGDGTKTWRYETNRAGGILYAGDYVREEIQAGGLTIDFYYGRKHQAVMEAAGAAEAVRAVVDYCAGHYGPLSFGGGERLKLIQSRVTGGGYAVDGASLLDEADFTAHNLGDAGKGGGAAEVMIHELVHQWWGLGNMFDDSGPDSPWSAEGLTCYTTYRIVKELYGGDYAREHYVDQWRGEVEDYYLNFYVRRPEYLEALPEAERLAISNSLSGMRQYSEMPLKILKAEELVGGEAAMDEILHGLFNRELDPMYPYLTYQEFLDACGLTEEDLTLD
;
A
#
# COMPACT_ATOMS: atom_id res chain seq x y z
N MET A 1 45.93 20.78 3.13
CA MET A 1 46.88 19.81 3.73
C MET A 1 46.58 19.51 5.21
N LYS A 2 46.41 20.49 6.14
CA LYS A 2 46.18 20.19 7.58
C LYS A 2 44.91 19.40 7.86
N LEU A 3 43.77 19.68 7.21
CA LEU A 3 42.49 18.94 7.40
C LEU A 3 42.59 17.48 6.94
N LEU A 4 43.27 17.20 5.83
CA LEU A 4 43.45 15.85 5.30
C LEU A 4 44.30 14.96 6.24
N ARG A 5 45.23 15.57 7.02
CA ARG A 5 46.02 14.83 8.02
C ARG A 5 45.28 14.61 9.34
N LEU A 6 44.29 15.47 9.66
CA LEU A 6 43.48 15.35 10.88
C LEU A 6 42.37 14.31 10.74
N PHE A 7 41.85 14.11 9.55
CA PHE A 7 40.75 13.16 9.30
C PHE A 7 41.07 11.73 9.72
N PRO A 8 42.17 11.09 9.26
CA PRO A 8 42.48 9.72 9.64
C PRO A 8 42.73 9.58 11.15
N LEU A 9 43.28 10.62 11.80
CA LEU A 9 43.48 10.63 13.25
C LEU A 9 42.11 10.63 13.99
N GLU A 10 41.18 11.46 13.55
CA GLU A 10 39.85 11.53 14.18
C GLU A 10 39.03 10.28 13.89
N LEU A 11 39.10 9.75 12.68
CA LEU A 11 38.45 8.49 12.32
C LEU A 11 39.03 7.31 13.11
N GLY A 12 40.38 7.21 13.16
CA GLY A 12 41.06 6.17 13.94
C GLY A 12 40.69 6.24 15.42
N ARG A 13 40.63 7.44 15.99
CA ARG A 13 40.15 7.65 17.36
C ARG A 13 38.70 7.17 17.55
N LEU A 14 37.79 7.53 16.63
CA LEU A 14 36.39 7.15 16.68
C LEU A 14 36.26 5.63 16.63
N LEU A 15 36.98 4.96 15.74
CA LEU A 15 36.99 3.50 15.61
C LEU A 15 37.65 2.75 16.78
N HIS A 16 38.44 3.42 17.63
CA HIS A 16 38.94 2.85 18.88
C HIS A 16 38.02 3.08 20.08
N SER A 17 36.91 3.81 19.88
CA SER A 17 35.93 4.07 20.94
C SER A 17 34.98 2.86 21.13
N ARG A 18 34.91 2.37 22.37
CA ARG A 18 33.98 1.27 22.74
C ARG A 18 32.50 1.67 22.46
N MET A 19 32.18 2.95 22.68
CA MET A 19 30.84 3.46 22.44
C MET A 19 30.47 3.42 20.95
N THR A 20 31.43 3.74 20.07
CA THR A 20 31.21 3.64 18.62
C THR A 20 30.89 2.21 18.21
N TRP A 21 31.64 1.22 18.70
CA TRP A 21 31.34 -0.18 18.37
C TRP A 21 30.04 -0.70 18.98
N LEU A 22 29.68 -0.25 20.17
CA LEU A 22 28.35 -0.55 20.73
C LEU A 22 27.24 -0.04 19.82
N ILE A 23 27.33 1.21 19.37
CA ILE A 23 26.34 1.81 18.46
C ILE A 23 26.35 1.09 17.10
N VAL A 24 27.51 0.77 16.54
CA VAL A 24 27.60 0.00 15.29
C VAL A 24 26.93 -1.37 15.45
N LEU A 25 27.20 -2.08 16.55
CA LEU A 25 26.58 -3.39 16.82
C LEU A 25 25.06 -3.30 16.93
N LEU A 26 24.55 -2.35 17.71
CA LEU A 26 23.11 -2.12 17.86
C LEU A 26 22.45 -1.74 16.51
N THR A 27 23.17 -0.96 15.69
CA THR A 27 22.71 -0.58 14.35
C THR A 27 22.67 -1.80 13.42
N VAL A 28 23.63 -2.70 13.50
CA VAL A 28 23.65 -3.95 12.70
C VAL A 28 22.50 -4.88 13.08
N ILE A 29 22.10 -4.90 14.34
CA ILE A 29 21.02 -5.77 14.84
C ILE A 29 19.63 -5.14 14.56
N SER A 30 19.54 -3.83 14.45
CA SER A 30 18.27 -3.10 14.41
C SER A 30 17.30 -3.50 13.26
N PRO A 31 17.75 -3.97 12.08
CA PRO A 31 16.83 -4.48 11.07
C PRO A 31 15.93 -5.64 11.53
N ALA A 32 16.34 -6.39 12.58
CA ALA A 32 15.54 -7.49 13.11
C ALA A 32 14.12 -7.09 13.54
N VAL A 33 13.91 -5.83 13.93
CA VAL A 33 12.60 -5.31 14.31
C VAL A 33 11.65 -5.21 13.12
N GLY A 34 12.17 -5.16 11.90
CA GLY A 34 11.39 -5.06 10.66
C GLY A 34 11.07 -6.41 9.98
N LEU A 35 11.39 -7.54 10.62
CA LEU A 35 11.11 -8.88 10.07
C LEU A 35 9.64 -9.27 10.29
N VAL A 36 8.71 -8.63 9.61
CA VAL A 36 7.27 -8.97 9.70
C VAL A 36 6.76 -9.37 8.33
N LEU A 37 6.72 -8.45 7.40
CA LEU A 37 6.32 -8.64 5.99
C LEU A 37 7.29 -7.82 5.13
N MET A 38 7.40 -8.12 3.84
CA MET A 38 8.30 -7.40 2.93
C MET A 38 9.75 -7.41 3.40
N TYR A 39 10.37 -8.54 3.27
CA TYR A 39 11.70 -8.86 3.81
C TYR A 39 12.84 -8.01 3.24
N LEU A 40 12.63 -7.34 2.11
CA LEU A 40 13.61 -6.46 1.51
C LEU A 40 13.62 -5.09 2.18
N ALA A 41 12.46 -4.48 2.31
CA ALA A 41 12.33 -3.08 2.67
C ALA A 41 12.17 -2.84 4.16
N ASN A 42 11.37 -3.62 4.86
CA ASN A 42 11.07 -3.41 6.27
C ASN A 42 12.31 -3.50 7.17
N PRO A 43 13.23 -4.47 7.00
CA PRO A 43 14.50 -4.47 7.72
C PRO A 43 15.35 -3.23 7.45
N ALA A 44 15.41 -2.75 6.20
CA ALA A 44 16.17 -1.55 5.86
C ALA A 44 15.56 -0.27 6.45
N LEU A 45 14.22 -0.17 6.51
CA LEU A 45 13.49 0.92 7.16
C LEU A 45 13.72 0.93 8.68
N ALA A 46 13.54 -0.21 9.33
CA ALA A 46 13.76 -0.36 10.77
C ALA A 46 15.22 -0.05 11.15
N GLY A 47 16.17 -0.57 10.39
CA GLY A 47 17.59 -0.28 10.53
C GLY A 47 17.91 1.20 10.32
N GLY A 48 17.23 1.85 9.39
CA GLY A 48 17.35 3.28 9.13
C GLY A 48 16.85 4.14 10.29
N ALA A 49 15.66 3.86 10.78
CA ALA A 49 15.04 4.60 11.90
C ALA A 49 15.85 4.42 13.19
N ALA A 50 16.08 3.17 13.62
CA ALA A 50 16.80 2.86 14.84
C ALA A 50 18.29 3.26 14.75
N GLY A 51 18.97 2.91 13.66
CA GLY A 51 20.35 3.30 13.41
C GLY A 51 20.51 4.82 13.34
N GLY A 52 19.56 5.53 12.72
CA GLY A 52 19.54 6.98 12.68
C GLY A 52 19.52 7.59 14.09
N ILE A 53 18.62 7.12 14.96
CA ILE A 53 18.55 7.56 16.37
C ILE A 53 19.88 7.29 17.07
N LEU A 54 20.41 6.08 16.95
CA LEU A 54 21.65 5.66 17.58
C LEU A 54 22.85 6.53 17.13
N PHE A 55 22.99 6.80 15.84
CA PHE A 55 24.04 7.67 15.30
C PHE A 55 23.85 9.15 15.65
N GLY A 56 22.61 9.62 15.77
CA GLY A 56 22.32 10.96 16.32
C GLY A 56 22.82 11.10 17.77
N LEU A 57 22.52 10.12 18.62
CA LEU A 57 23.01 10.08 20.01
C LEU A 57 24.54 9.99 20.07
N LEU A 58 25.17 9.11 19.27
CA LEU A 58 26.62 9.02 19.15
C LEU A 58 27.24 10.36 18.73
N THR A 59 26.60 11.07 17.82
CA THR A 59 27.06 12.36 17.33
C THR A 59 27.16 13.38 18.46
N VAL A 60 26.11 13.54 19.28
CA VAL A 60 26.14 14.43 20.43
C VAL A 60 27.20 13.98 21.43
N TYR A 61 27.27 12.68 21.73
CA TYR A 61 28.25 12.09 22.65
C TYR A 61 29.70 12.38 22.22
N GLU A 62 30.04 12.20 20.96
CA GLU A 62 31.39 12.40 20.44
C GLU A 62 31.75 13.89 20.29
N LEU A 63 30.79 14.73 19.91
CA LEU A 63 31.04 16.18 19.81
C LEU A 63 31.28 16.82 21.19
N ASP A 64 30.55 16.36 22.22
CA ASP A 64 30.69 16.88 23.60
C ASP A 64 31.90 16.33 24.36
N ARG A 65 32.61 15.39 23.81
CA ARG A 65 33.71 14.68 24.46
C ARG A 65 34.76 15.62 25.06
N ALA A 66 35.19 16.65 24.33
CA ALA A 66 36.22 17.60 24.80
C ALA A 66 35.71 18.41 26.02
N GLY A 67 34.45 18.74 26.07
CA GLY A 67 33.77 19.38 27.21
C GLY A 67 33.72 18.45 28.42
N ARG A 68 33.24 17.22 28.23
CA ARG A 68 33.15 16.20 29.30
C ARG A 68 34.51 15.82 29.89
N SER A 69 35.53 15.75 29.04
CA SER A 69 36.91 15.45 29.48
C SER A 69 37.67 16.69 30.01
N ARG A 70 37.05 17.86 30.04
CA ARG A 70 37.64 19.16 30.46
C ARG A 70 38.91 19.53 29.71
N VAL A 71 39.12 19.02 28.47
CA VAL A 71 40.30 19.30 27.65
C VAL A 71 40.03 20.25 26.49
N GLU A 72 38.87 20.92 26.50
CA GLU A 72 38.43 21.79 25.41
C GLU A 72 39.44 22.92 25.12
N VAL A 73 40.04 23.53 26.16
CA VAL A 73 41.01 24.60 26.00
C VAL A 73 42.27 24.10 25.28
N LEU A 74 42.76 22.93 25.67
CA LEU A 74 43.95 22.30 25.06
C LEU A 74 43.67 21.91 23.60
N THR A 75 42.51 21.33 23.35
CA THR A 75 42.09 20.91 22.00
C THR A 75 41.98 22.13 21.08
N ASN A 76 41.36 23.21 21.57
CA ASN A 76 41.17 24.44 20.81
C ASN A 76 42.50 25.22 20.57
N ALA A 77 43.52 25.02 21.39
CA ALA A 77 44.86 25.55 21.15
C ALA A 77 45.55 24.89 19.96
N VAL A 78 45.30 23.59 19.73
CA VAL A 78 45.95 22.81 18.66
C VAL A 78 45.08 22.84 17.36
N VAL A 79 43.79 22.66 17.48
CA VAL A 79 42.87 22.59 16.36
C VAL A 79 41.72 23.60 16.58
N SER A 80 41.53 24.53 15.62
CA SER A 80 40.45 25.49 15.74
C SER A 80 39.08 24.77 15.76
N PRO A 81 38.08 25.27 16.51
CA PRO A 81 36.72 24.66 16.55
C PRO A 81 36.10 24.46 15.19
N LEU A 82 36.35 25.36 14.24
CA LEU A 82 35.86 25.23 12.86
C LEU A 82 36.54 24.06 12.11
N ALA A 83 37.85 23.90 12.28
CA ALA A 83 38.58 22.79 11.67
C ALA A 83 38.17 21.46 12.30
N ALA A 84 37.95 21.42 13.61
CA ALA A 84 37.44 20.25 14.31
C ALA A 84 36.05 19.82 13.79
N ALA A 85 35.13 20.76 13.58
CA ALA A 85 33.81 20.46 13.03
C ALA A 85 33.89 19.87 11.60
N LEU A 86 34.75 20.44 10.73
CA LEU A 86 34.98 19.96 9.35
C LEU A 86 35.65 18.60 9.28
N VAL A 87 36.28 18.11 10.35
CA VAL A 87 36.91 16.79 10.38
C VAL A 87 36.03 15.75 11.09
N ARG A 88 35.36 16.15 12.16
CA ARG A 88 34.50 15.24 12.95
C ARG A 88 33.26 14.78 12.19
N LEU A 89 32.65 15.68 11.43
CA LEU A 89 31.45 15.31 10.64
C LEU A 89 31.80 14.21 9.62
N PRO A 90 32.78 14.34 8.73
CA PRO A 90 33.16 13.25 7.82
C PRO A 90 33.61 11.97 8.54
N ALA A 91 34.21 12.05 9.70
CA ALA A 91 34.60 10.87 10.49
C ALA A 91 33.34 10.12 11.00
N LEU A 92 32.33 10.83 11.49
CA LEU A 92 31.04 10.24 11.89
C LEU A 92 30.30 9.63 10.70
N LEU A 93 30.28 10.33 9.56
CA LEU A 93 29.69 9.81 8.31
C LEU A 93 30.42 8.54 7.83
N ALA A 94 31.74 8.48 7.94
CA ALA A 94 32.51 7.28 7.58
C ALA A 94 32.23 6.11 8.54
N ALA A 95 32.07 6.37 9.85
CA ALA A 95 31.65 5.34 10.81
C ALA A 95 30.21 4.85 10.53
N ALA A 96 29.29 5.74 10.13
CA ALA A 96 27.95 5.37 9.71
C ALA A 96 27.96 4.53 8.41
N GLY A 97 28.80 4.91 7.44
CA GLY A 97 29.00 4.11 6.23
C GLY A 97 29.55 2.71 6.53
N LEU A 98 30.47 2.59 7.49
CA LEU A 98 30.96 1.28 7.97
C LEU A 98 29.82 0.46 8.59
N ALA A 99 28.98 1.07 9.44
CA ALA A 99 27.84 0.40 10.04
C ALA A 99 26.85 -0.08 8.97
N LEU A 100 26.55 0.75 7.97
CA LEU A 100 25.70 0.36 6.84
C LEU A 100 26.25 -0.85 6.10
N VAL A 101 27.54 -0.82 5.72
CA VAL A 101 28.17 -1.95 5.01
C VAL A 101 28.13 -3.23 5.84
N LEU A 102 28.47 -3.15 7.14
CA LEU A 102 28.38 -4.31 8.04
C LEU A 102 26.95 -4.84 8.17
N THR A 103 25.96 -3.94 8.26
CA THR A 103 24.56 -4.32 8.29
C THR A 103 24.17 -5.07 7.02
N MET A 104 24.48 -4.52 5.86
CA MET A 104 24.18 -5.16 4.58
C MET A 104 24.84 -6.53 4.46
N LEU A 105 26.09 -6.69 4.89
CA LEU A 105 26.80 -7.98 4.84
C LEU A 105 26.17 -9.03 5.77
N VAL A 106 25.69 -8.62 6.94
CA VAL A 106 25.04 -9.53 7.91
C VAL A 106 23.64 -9.93 7.43
N TRP A 107 22.89 -8.99 6.88
CA TRP A 107 21.50 -9.20 6.49
C TRP A 107 21.33 -9.80 5.09
N LEU A 108 22.35 -9.74 4.23
CA LEU A 108 22.30 -10.33 2.88
C LEU A 108 21.89 -11.81 2.89
N PRO A 109 22.57 -12.70 3.62
CA PRO A 109 22.18 -14.12 3.63
C PRO A 109 20.81 -14.36 4.27
N ILE A 110 20.40 -13.52 5.22
CA ILE A 110 19.06 -13.62 5.85
C ILE A 110 17.99 -13.24 4.83
N SER A 111 18.14 -12.11 4.14
CA SER A 111 17.18 -11.67 3.11
C SER A 111 17.13 -12.66 1.93
N CYS A 112 18.28 -13.17 1.48
CA CYS A 112 18.30 -14.22 0.45
C CYS A 112 17.55 -15.48 0.88
N GLY A 113 17.65 -15.88 2.15
CA GLY A 113 16.97 -17.08 2.66
C GLY A 113 15.47 -16.89 2.84
N LEU A 114 15.02 -15.69 3.21
CA LEU A 114 13.60 -15.38 3.42
C LEU A 114 12.86 -15.14 2.09
N ILE A 115 13.47 -14.41 1.17
CA ILE A 115 12.87 -14.06 -0.12
C ILE A 115 13.01 -15.21 -1.12
N GLY A 116 14.05 -16.02 -0.99
CA GLY A 116 14.23 -17.21 -1.82
C GLY A 116 14.58 -16.89 -3.29
N SER A 117 13.89 -17.57 -4.22
CA SER A 117 14.21 -17.54 -5.64
C SER A 117 13.97 -16.20 -6.34
N ILE A 118 13.16 -15.34 -5.76
CA ILE A 118 12.82 -14.02 -6.31
C ILE A 118 13.76 -12.91 -5.83
N PHE A 119 14.72 -13.22 -4.95
CA PHE A 119 15.65 -12.23 -4.39
C PHE A 119 16.40 -11.45 -5.48
N ASP A 120 16.27 -10.13 -5.45
CA ASP A 120 17.04 -9.21 -6.29
C ASP A 120 18.08 -8.46 -5.47
N GLY A 121 19.36 -8.67 -5.82
CA GLY A 121 20.48 -8.00 -5.14
C GLY A 121 20.56 -6.50 -5.42
N GLY A 122 20.03 -6.02 -6.54
CA GLY A 122 19.95 -4.60 -6.89
C GLY A 122 18.96 -3.88 -6.00
N ASP A 123 17.77 -4.43 -5.85
CA ASP A 123 16.71 -3.89 -4.98
C ASP A 123 17.12 -3.94 -3.51
N TYR A 124 17.81 -5.02 -3.08
CA TYR A 124 18.39 -5.10 -1.76
C TYR A 124 19.37 -3.95 -1.47
N VAL A 125 20.31 -3.72 -2.37
CA VAL A 125 21.29 -2.63 -2.22
C VAL A 125 20.59 -1.28 -2.24
N LEU A 126 19.62 -1.08 -3.14
CA LEU A 126 18.88 0.16 -3.26
C LEU A 126 18.04 0.47 -2.01
N ALA A 127 17.34 -0.52 -1.46
CA ALA A 127 16.57 -0.37 -0.23
C ALA A 127 17.47 0.05 0.95
N TYR A 128 18.59 -0.64 1.19
CA TYR A 128 19.51 -0.27 2.26
C TYR A 128 20.17 1.09 2.05
N LEU A 129 20.58 1.44 0.83
CA LEU A 129 21.14 2.76 0.53
C LEU A 129 20.12 3.88 0.73
N LEU A 130 18.89 3.68 0.28
CA LEU A 130 17.86 4.70 0.35
C LEU A 130 17.30 4.88 1.77
N PHE A 131 16.99 3.78 2.44
CA PHE A 131 16.33 3.86 3.74
C PHE A 131 17.31 4.02 4.89
N MET A 132 18.33 3.19 4.99
CA MET A 132 19.32 3.26 6.06
C MET A 132 20.48 4.20 5.71
N GLY A 133 21.00 4.10 4.48
CA GLY A 133 22.17 4.87 4.04
C GLY A 133 21.96 6.38 4.05
N LEU A 134 20.72 6.87 3.88
CA LEU A 134 20.37 8.28 4.01
C LEU A 134 19.89 8.65 5.42
N ALA A 135 19.21 7.76 6.16
CA ALA A 135 18.77 8.06 7.52
C ALA A 135 19.91 8.37 8.49
N LEU A 136 21.01 7.61 8.41
CA LEU A 136 22.19 7.81 9.25
C LEU A 136 22.81 9.20 9.06
N PRO A 137 23.15 9.66 7.84
CA PRO A 137 23.64 11.02 7.60
C PRO A 137 22.68 12.12 8.03
N LEU A 138 21.38 11.96 7.77
CA LEU A 138 20.36 12.94 8.19
C LEU A 138 20.38 13.14 9.71
N SER A 139 20.41 12.05 10.47
CA SER A 139 20.46 12.07 11.93
C SER A 139 21.75 12.69 12.45
N ILE A 140 22.89 12.37 11.83
CA ILE A 140 24.19 12.96 12.18
C ILE A 140 24.17 14.47 11.93
N LEU A 141 23.64 14.93 10.80
CA LEU A 141 23.54 16.35 10.46
C LEU A 141 22.63 17.10 11.43
N ALA A 142 21.45 16.55 11.75
CA ALA A 142 20.52 17.14 12.69
C ALA A 142 21.13 17.30 14.09
N ALA A 143 21.69 16.21 14.62
CA ALA A 143 22.34 16.19 15.94
C ALA A 143 23.57 17.12 16.00
N ALA A 144 24.40 17.12 14.95
CA ALA A 144 25.57 17.97 14.86
C ALA A 144 25.19 19.46 14.76
N ALA A 145 24.15 19.80 14.00
CA ALA A 145 23.65 21.18 13.91
C ALA A 145 23.17 21.69 15.27
N ALA A 146 22.37 20.89 15.98
CA ALA A 146 21.87 21.22 17.31
C ALA A 146 23.02 21.42 18.32
N TYR A 147 24.03 20.51 18.30
CA TYR A 147 25.18 20.61 19.19
C TYR A 147 26.04 21.84 18.88
N GLN A 148 26.35 22.12 17.63
CA GLN A 148 27.18 23.29 17.25
C GLN A 148 26.56 24.61 17.71
N TYR A 149 25.25 24.70 17.72
CA TYR A 149 24.53 25.90 18.16
C TYR A 149 24.58 26.08 19.69
N THR A 150 24.33 24.99 20.43
CA THR A 150 24.19 25.02 21.90
C THR A 150 25.50 24.84 22.66
N ARG A 151 26.40 23.98 22.15
CA ARG A 151 27.65 23.58 22.77
C ARG A 151 27.48 22.98 24.19
N ARG A 152 26.39 22.28 24.42
CA ARG A 152 26.04 21.53 25.63
C ARG A 152 25.46 20.20 25.17
N ALA A 153 25.59 19.14 25.94
CA ALA A 153 25.05 17.83 25.55
C ALA A 153 23.53 17.69 25.81
N ASP A 154 23.06 18.30 26.90
CA ASP A 154 21.68 18.18 27.36
C ASP A 154 20.64 18.67 26.33
N LEU A 155 20.75 19.91 25.91
CA LEU A 155 19.77 20.51 24.99
C LEU A 155 19.76 19.87 23.59
N PRO A 156 20.89 19.58 22.93
CA PRO A 156 20.87 18.87 21.65
C PRO A 156 20.28 17.47 21.71
N LEU A 157 20.46 16.74 22.81
CA LEU A 157 19.83 15.44 22.99
C LEU A 157 18.30 15.55 23.03
N VAL A 158 17.79 16.53 23.80
CA VAL A 158 16.34 16.78 23.87
C VAL A 158 15.79 17.23 22.51
N LEU A 159 16.47 18.19 21.84
CA LEU A 159 16.01 18.68 20.53
C LEU A 159 16.04 17.57 19.46
N PHE A 160 17.08 16.76 19.45
CA PHE A 160 17.19 15.66 18.49
C PHE A 160 16.13 14.58 18.79
N ALA A 161 15.95 14.20 20.06
CA ALA A 161 14.96 13.22 20.45
C ALA A 161 13.54 13.69 20.12
N ALA A 162 13.20 14.95 20.38
CA ALA A 162 11.92 15.53 20.01
C ALA A 162 11.72 15.55 18.47
N PHE A 163 12.77 15.93 17.73
CA PHE A 163 12.70 15.96 16.25
C PHE A 163 12.56 14.55 15.64
N ALA A 164 13.23 13.56 16.22
CA ALA A 164 13.05 12.17 15.82
C ALA A 164 11.65 11.62 16.19
N ALA A 165 11.19 11.92 17.42
CA ALA A 165 9.86 11.51 17.86
C ALA A 165 8.76 12.10 16.98
N LEU A 166 8.84 13.39 16.63
CA LEU A 166 7.88 14.01 15.70
C LEU A 166 7.82 13.28 14.36
N SER A 167 8.96 12.86 13.81
CA SER A 167 9.02 12.12 12.56
C SER A 167 8.38 10.72 12.63
N LEU A 168 8.41 10.09 13.81
CA LEU A 168 7.91 8.73 14.01
C LEU A 168 6.47 8.68 14.55
N THR A 169 5.90 9.84 14.90
CA THR A 169 4.55 9.93 15.48
C THR A 169 3.68 10.93 14.72
N VAL A 170 3.76 12.22 15.07
CA VAL A 170 2.90 13.29 14.52
C VAL A 170 3.06 13.47 13.00
N TRP A 171 4.25 13.20 12.48
CA TRP A 171 4.58 13.35 11.05
C TRP A 171 4.71 12.01 10.33
N ALA A 172 4.35 10.89 10.96
CA ALA A 172 4.55 9.57 10.41
C ALA A 172 3.89 9.40 9.03
N ASP A 173 2.66 9.93 8.89
CA ASP A 173 1.87 9.82 7.68
C ASP A 173 2.05 11.00 6.70
N ASN A 174 2.93 11.94 7.04
CA ASN A 174 3.21 13.08 6.18
C ASN A 174 4.51 12.89 5.40
N TRP A 175 4.41 12.66 4.10
CA TRP A 175 5.54 12.43 3.20
C TRP A 175 6.62 13.51 3.27
N GLN A 176 6.25 14.76 3.44
CA GLN A 176 7.22 15.86 3.47
C GLN A 176 7.95 15.95 4.81
N LEU A 177 7.31 15.52 5.89
CA LEU A 177 7.82 15.72 7.26
C LEU A 177 8.41 14.46 7.89
N CYS A 178 8.11 13.26 7.39
CA CYS A 178 8.64 11.98 7.89
C CYS A 178 10.11 11.74 7.55
N TRP A 179 10.99 12.65 7.97
CA TRP A 179 12.40 12.70 7.56
C TRP A 179 13.24 11.49 8.00
N LEU A 180 12.95 10.89 9.14
CA LEU A 180 13.71 9.78 9.70
C LEU A 180 13.27 8.44 9.12
N ASN A 181 11.97 8.24 8.99
CA ASN A 181 11.38 7.04 8.44
C ASN A 181 10.41 7.45 7.32
N PRO A 182 10.70 7.18 6.04
CA PRO A 182 9.77 7.50 4.97
C PRO A 182 8.43 6.81 5.20
N CYS A 183 7.35 7.48 4.85
CA CYS A 183 6.01 6.91 4.87
C CYS A 183 5.88 5.91 3.71
N VAL A 184 6.39 4.70 3.91
CA VAL A 184 6.36 3.59 2.95
C VAL A 184 5.80 2.40 3.69
N TRP A 185 4.56 2.05 3.39
CA TRP A 185 3.85 0.99 4.09
C TRP A 185 4.03 -0.37 3.43
N ALA A 186 4.11 -0.39 2.10
CA ALA A 186 4.23 -1.61 1.34
C ALA A 186 5.22 -1.44 0.19
N LEU A 187 6.33 -2.16 0.25
CA LEU A 187 7.23 -2.37 -0.87
C LEU A 187 7.15 -3.83 -1.29
N SER A 188 6.99 -4.04 -2.58
CA SER A 188 6.97 -5.36 -3.17
C SER A 188 8.36 -5.97 -3.15
N ASP A 189 8.43 -7.26 -2.81
CA ASP A 189 9.62 -8.08 -3.02
C ASP A 189 9.66 -8.66 -4.44
N ASP A 190 8.52 -8.67 -5.12
CA ASP A 190 8.29 -9.26 -6.44
C ASP A 190 8.31 -8.27 -7.58
N PHE A 191 7.48 -7.26 -7.44
CA PHE A 191 7.22 -6.28 -8.49
C PHE A 191 8.04 -5.01 -8.29
N SER A 192 8.03 -4.13 -9.29
CA SER A 192 8.72 -2.85 -9.23
C SER A 192 8.19 -1.95 -8.10
N ASN A 193 9.12 -1.26 -7.44
CA ASN A 193 8.87 -0.21 -6.46
C ASN A 193 9.27 1.18 -6.98
N PHE A 194 9.37 1.32 -8.29
CA PHE A 194 9.96 2.50 -8.92
C PHE A 194 9.32 3.81 -8.47
N ARG A 195 7.99 3.86 -8.42
CA ARG A 195 7.25 5.07 -8.05
C ARG A 195 7.53 5.50 -6.62
N ILE A 196 7.39 4.58 -5.68
CA ILE A 196 7.59 4.84 -4.24
C ILE A 196 9.05 5.15 -3.96
N LEU A 197 9.99 4.36 -4.48
CA LEU A 197 11.41 4.58 -4.26
C LEU A 197 11.88 5.91 -4.82
N ARG A 198 11.37 6.33 -5.98
CA ARG A 198 11.66 7.65 -6.55
C ARG A 198 11.17 8.78 -5.65
N SER A 199 9.96 8.68 -5.14
CA SER A 199 9.38 9.67 -4.23
C SER A 199 10.14 9.72 -2.90
N ALA A 200 10.45 8.56 -2.33
CA ALA A 200 11.25 8.46 -1.11
C ALA A 200 12.67 9.04 -1.31
N ALA A 201 13.32 8.75 -2.45
CA ALA A 201 14.63 9.31 -2.79
C ALA A 201 14.59 10.84 -2.89
N TYR A 202 13.56 11.39 -3.54
CA TYR A 202 13.38 12.83 -3.66
C TYR A 202 13.25 13.50 -2.30
N MET A 203 12.40 12.97 -1.41
CA MET A 203 12.20 13.52 -0.08
C MET A 203 13.44 13.38 0.82
N ARG A 204 14.15 12.24 0.73
CA ARG A 204 15.42 12.04 1.43
C ARG A 204 16.48 13.05 1.01
N LEU A 205 16.61 13.31 -0.30
CA LEU A 205 17.55 14.31 -0.82
C LEU A 205 17.13 15.73 -0.44
N THR A 206 15.85 16.04 -0.43
CA THR A 206 15.32 17.32 0.07
C THR A 206 15.71 17.56 1.53
N TRP A 207 15.51 16.58 2.41
CA TRP A 207 15.93 16.66 3.81
C TRP A 207 17.46 16.75 3.97
N LEU A 208 18.22 16.05 3.11
CA LEU A 208 19.67 16.16 3.11
C LEU A 208 20.13 17.60 2.82
N LEU A 209 19.51 18.28 1.84
CA LEU A 209 19.75 19.68 1.56
C LEU A 209 19.40 20.57 2.76
N GLY A 210 18.24 20.36 3.38
CA GLY A 210 17.78 21.14 4.54
C GLY A 210 18.70 20.97 5.75
N LEU A 211 18.99 19.73 6.14
CA LEU A 211 19.84 19.45 7.31
C LEU A 211 21.31 19.80 7.08
N ALA A 212 21.83 19.63 5.86
CA ALA A 212 23.15 20.13 5.49
C ALA A 212 23.20 21.68 5.54
N GLY A 213 22.15 22.35 5.10
CA GLY A 213 22.00 23.79 5.21
C GLY A 213 21.95 24.28 6.67
N LEU A 214 21.18 23.59 7.52
CA LEU A 214 21.12 23.86 8.97
C LEU A 214 22.46 23.62 9.65
N TRP A 215 23.15 22.55 9.29
CA TRP A 215 24.50 22.29 9.76
C TRP A 215 25.48 23.37 9.31
N ALA A 216 25.42 23.81 8.06
CA ALA A 216 26.25 24.89 7.54
C ALA A 216 25.96 26.21 8.25
N LEU A 217 24.69 26.51 8.56
CA LEU A 217 24.30 27.68 9.33
C LEU A 217 24.83 27.60 10.78
N SER A 218 24.64 26.47 11.45
CA SER A 218 25.15 26.26 12.81
C SER A 218 26.69 26.31 12.88
N TYR A 219 27.36 25.86 11.81
CA TYR A 219 28.81 26.00 11.66
C TYR A 219 29.26 27.47 11.69
N LEU A 220 28.50 28.39 11.12
CA LEU A 220 28.79 29.83 11.20
C LEU A 220 28.71 30.37 12.64
N CYS A 221 27.86 29.75 13.46
CA CYS A 221 27.61 30.15 14.84
C CYS A 221 28.57 29.53 15.86
N ILE A 222 29.51 28.66 15.46
CA ILE A 222 30.47 28.01 16.37
C ILE A 222 31.24 29.06 17.17
N ARG A 223 31.05 29.04 18.50
CA ARG A 223 31.67 29.99 19.44
C ARG A 223 33.18 29.96 19.41
N ARG A 224 33.79 31.13 19.35
CA ARG A 224 35.26 31.30 19.34
C ARG A 224 35.67 32.56 20.07
N TYR A 225 36.84 32.46 20.72
CA TYR A 225 37.50 33.61 21.35
C TYR A 225 36.59 34.40 22.29
N GLY A 226 35.84 33.72 23.13
CA GLY A 226 34.93 34.38 24.09
C GLY A 226 33.69 35.02 23.49
N ARG A 227 33.45 34.89 22.17
CA ARG A 227 32.28 35.48 21.49
C ARG A 227 31.10 34.55 21.53
N GLY A 228 29.90 35.09 21.73
CA GLY A 228 28.64 34.34 21.61
C GLY A 228 28.35 33.93 20.18
N PRO A 229 27.23 33.19 19.94
CA PRO A 229 26.84 32.68 18.61
C PRO A 229 26.77 33.78 17.55
N LEU A 230 26.09 34.88 17.84
CA LEU A 230 25.92 36.02 16.90
C LEU A 230 27.25 36.70 16.55
N GLY A 231 28.14 36.92 17.54
CA GLY A 231 29.45 37.48 17.29
C GLY A 231 30.35 36.54 16.48
N SER A 232 30.17 35.24 16.63
CA SER A 232 30.87 34.21 15.85
C SER A 232 30.33 34.16 14.42
N LEU A 233 29.03 34.26 14.25
CA LEU A 233 28.33 34.37 12.94
C LEU A 233 28.90 35.54 12.15
N ALA A 234 28.85 36.76 12.70
CA ALA A 234 29.33 37.98 12.03
C ALA A 234 30.80 37.86 11.58
N ARG A 235 31.64 37.18 12.35
CA ARG A 235 33.05 36.96 11.99
C ARG A 235 33.24 35.89 10.95
N THR A 236 32.51 34.75 11.05
CA THR A 236 32.65 33.61 10.15
C THR A 236 32.04 33.90 8.78
N ALA A 237 30.96 34.69 8.75
CA ALA A 237 30.28 35.18 7.55
C ALA A 237 31.12 36.17 6.72
N ARG A 238 32.16 36.78 7.26
CA ARG A 238 33.09 37.61 6.47
C ARG A 238 33.67 36.89 5.24
N ARG A 239 33.76 35.58 5.29
CA ARG A 239 34.06 34.74 4.10
C ARG A 239 32.73 34.45 3.41
N VAL A 240 32.32 35.32 2.48
CA VAL A 240 30.98 35.37 1.85
C VAL A 240 30.51 34.04 1.30
N TYR A 241 31.40 33.21 0.77
CA TYR A 241 31.04 31.88 0.25
C TYR A 241 30.39 30.95 1.30
N ARG A 242 30.68 31.14 2.59
CA ARG A 242 30.12 30.28 3.67
C ARG A 242 28.64 30.54 3.93
N PRO A 243 28.20 31.78 4.19
CA PRO A 243 26.77 32.06 4.32
C PRO A 243 26.03 31.84 3.00
N LEU A 244 26.65 32.10 1.85
CA LEU A 244 26.05 31.79 0.55
C LEU A 244 25.78 30.27 0.38
N LEU A 245 26.72 29.41 0.79
CA LEU A 245 26.50 27.96 0.74
C LEU A 245 25.36 27.54 1.65
N ALA A 246 25.30 28.02 2.89
CA ALA A 246 24.21 27.72 3.80
C ALA A 246 22.84 28.20 3.25
N ALA A 247 22.81 29.43 2.73
CA ALA A 247 21.61 29.99 2.11
C ALA A 247 21.18 29.20 0.86
N ALA A 248 22.12 28.85 -0.02
CA ALA A 248 21.84 28.06 -1.21
C ALA A 248 21.23 26.69 -0.88
N LEU A 249 21.81 25.98 0.10
CA LEU A 249 21.28 24.68 0.53
C LEU A 249 19.86 24.80 1.10
N LEU A 250 19.60 25.80 1.94
CA LEU A 250 18.26 26.04 2.50
C LEU A 250 17.24 26.48 1.43
N LEU A 251 17.64 27.33 0.49
CA LEU A 251 16.79 27.76 -0.63
C LEU A 251 16.48 26.58 -1.56
N CYS A 252 17.48 25.74 -1.87
CA CYS A 252 17.28 24.51 -2.66
C CYS A 252 16.33 23.53 -1.94
N CYS A 253 16.46 23.38 -0.61
CA CYS A 253 15.51 22.60 0.17
C CYS A 253 14.08 23.16 0.08
N GLY A 254 13.91 24.47 0.32
CA GLY A 254 12.60 25.12 0.25
C GLY A 254 11.98 25.01 -1.15
N TRP A 255 12.78 25.22 -2.19
CA TRP A 255 12.33 25.04 -3.56
C TRP A 255 11.97 23.58 -3.86
N SER A 256 12.77 22.62 -3.42
CA SER A 256 12.49 21.20 -3.58
C SER A 256 11.20 20.78 -2.87
N CYS A 257 10.94 21.29 -1.66
CA CYS A 257 9.67 21.05 -0.97
C CYS A 257 8.47 21.64 -1.74
N ALA A 258 8.60 22.87 -2.25
CA ALA A 258 7.53 23.56 -2.96
C ALA A 258 7.25 22.97 -4.35
N ALA A 259 8.31 22.49 -5.03
CA ALA A 259 8.23 21.93 -6.37
C ALA A 259 8.04 20.40 -6.39
N GLN A 260 7.75 19.78 -5.24
CA GLN A 260 7.57 18.35 -5.08
C GLN A 260 6.65 17.79 -6.19
N PRO A 261 7.16 16.94 -7.14
CA PRO A 261 6.43 16.63 -8.37
C PRO A 261 5.68 15.28 -8.33
N PHE A 262 5.83 14.49 -7.25
CA PHE A 262 5.43 13.10 -7.32
C PHE A 262 4.19 12.75 -6.53
N ILE A 263 3.96 13.39 -5.37
CA ILE A 263 2.91 12.97 -4.44
C ILE A 263 2.34 14.22 -3.76
N ASP A 264 1.02 14.35 -3.82
CA ASP A 264 0.29 15.29 -3.00
C ASP A 264 -0.27 14.55 -1.78
N HIS A 265 0.28 14.83 -0.61
CA HIS A 265 -0.18 14.31 0.68
C HIS A 265 -0.74 15.44 1.54
N SER A 266 -1.36 16.41 0.91
CA SER A 266 -1.96 17.56 1.61
C SER A 266 -3.19 17.19 2.44
N ASN A 267 -3.80 16.04 2.16
CA ASN A 267 -4.92 15.54 2.96
C ASN A 267 -4.52 14.28 3.74
N PRO A 268 -4.23 14.40 5.05
CA PRO A 268 -3.80 13.28 5.88
C PRO A 268 -4.95 12.44 6.44
N ASP A 269 -6.20 12.89 6.37
CA ASP A 269 -7.32 12.13 6.95
C ASP A 269 -7.90 11.15 5.94
N LEU A 270 -7.25 9.99 5.89
CA LEU A 270 -7.55 8.89 4.99
C LEU A 270 -8.28 7.74 5.72
N SER A 271 -8.74 8.00 6.95
CA SER A 271 -9.42 7.00 7.77
C SER A 271 -10.83 6.66 7.28
N ALA A 272 -11.41 7.48 6.42
CA ALA A 272 -12.70 7.23 5.81
C ALA A 272 -12.52 6.96 4.31
N MET A 273 -12.67 5.70 3.89
CA MET A 273 -12.92 5.37 2.49
C MET A 273 -14.31 5.87 2.10
N THR A 274 -14.44 7.14 1.82
CA THR A 274 -15.69 7.68 1.30
C THR A 274 -15.55 7.88 -0.19
N PHE A 275 -16.20 7.03 -0.96
CA PHE A 275 -16.41 7.31 -2.38
C PHE A 275 -17.39 8.46 -2.50
N LEU A 276 -17.11 9.41 -3.37
CA LEU A 276 -18.02 10.49 -3.66
C LEU A 276 -19.26 9.90 -4.34
N THR A 277 -20.39 9.92 -3.64
CA THR A 277 -21.70 9.58 -4.16
C THR A 277 -22.52 10.85 -4.27
N MET A 278 -23.24 11.00 -5.37
CA MET A 278 -24.13 12.15 -5.61
C MET A 278 -25.51 11.63 -5.98
N GLU A 279 -26.54 12.43 -5.66
CA GLU A 279 -27.90 12.14 -6.11
C GLU A 279 -27.93 12.08 -7.64
N PRO A 280 -28.49 11.01 -8.22
CA PRO A 280 -28.59 10.88 -9.66
C PRO A 280 -29.44 11.97 -10.29
N LEU A 281 -29.03 12.42 -11.47
CA LEU A 281 -29.81 13.33 -12.30
C LEU A 281 -30.98 12.56 -12.93
N GLU A 282 -32.21 12.98 -12.61
CA GLU A 282 -33.39 12.44 -13.26
C GLU A 282 -33.39 12.79 -14.76
N GLY A 283 -33.63 11.79 -15.61
CA GLY A 283 -33.71 11.96 -17.05
C GLY A 283 -32.35 12.11 -17.76
N VAL A 284 -31.24 11.85 -17.07
CA VAL A 284 -29.91 11.73 -17.68
C VAL A 284 -29.34 10.32 -17.44
N ALA A 285 -29.02 9.62 -18.52
CA ALA A 285 -28.43 8.28 -18.46
C ALA A 285 -27.17 8.17 -19.31
N CYS A 286 -26.25 7.31 -18.90
CA CYS A 286 -25.08 6.96 -19.69
C CYS A 286 -25.36 5.70 -20.51
N LEU A 287 -25.33 5.82 -21.82
CA LEU A 287 -25.58 4.71 -22.74
C LEU A 287 -24.31 3.92 -23.04
N ARG A 288 -23.19 4.59 -23.17
CA ARG A 288 -21.88 3.97 -23.46
C ARG A 288 -20.76 4.89 -23.07
N ARG A 289 -19.63 4.32 -22.73
CA ARG A 289 -18.39 5.06 -22.50
C ARG A 289 -17.22 4.37 -23.19
N SER A 290 -16.17 5.15 -23.47
CA SER A 290 -14.91 4.64 -23.97
C SER A 290 -13.76 5.42 -23.37
N ALA A 291 -12.61 4.78 -23.20
CA ALA A 291 -11.38 5.45 -22.82
C ALA A 291 -10.19 4.93 -23.59
N GLN A 292 -9.34 5.85 -24.02
CA GLN A 292 -8.02 5.56 -24.58
C GLN A 292 -6.98 6.04 -23.58
N VAL A 293 -6.16 5.11 -23.07
CA VAL A 293 -5.23 5.35 -21.96
C VAL A 293 -3.82 5.05 -22.41
N THR A 294 -2.91 5.99 -22.19
CA THR A 294 -1.49 5.85 -22.53
C THR A 294 -0.63 6.17 -21.31
N PRO A 295 -0.27 5.16 -20.51
CA PRO A 295 0.65 5.34 -19.39
C PRO A 295 2.08 5.54 -19.87
N ASP A 296 2.76 6.56 -19.33
CA ASP A 296 4.21 6.70 -19.43
C ASP A 296 4.87 5.98 -18.25
N THR A 297 5.22 4.73 -18.44
CA THR A 297 5.80 3.87 -17.40
C THR A 297 7.17 4.34 -16.90
N ARG A 298 7.87 5.24 -17.63
CA ARG A 298 9.14 5.82 -17.20
C ARG A 298 8.94 7.01 -16.28
N ARG A 299 7.89 7.82 -16.55
CA ARG A 299 7.55 8.99 -15.73
C ARG A 299 6.59 8.65 -14.60
N GLY A 300 5.83 7.58 -14.73
CA GLY A 300 4.75 7.21 -13.81
C GLY A 300 3.53 8.12 -13.99
N THR A 301 3.29 8.63 -15.20
CA THR A 301 2.16 9.49 -15.54
C THR A 301 1.23 8.79 -16.51
N VAL A 302 0.00 9.25 -16.58
CA VAL A 302 -1.02 8.78 -17.52
C VAL A 302 -1.45 9.95 -18.39
N ALA A 303 -1.73 9.66 -19.65
CA ALA A 303 -2.49 10.53 -20.54
C ALA A 303 -3.65 9.73 -21.11
N GLY A 304 -4.83 10.32 -21.19
CA GLY A 304 -6.02 9.63 -21.68
C GLY A 304 -7.06 10.56 -22.25
N THR A 305 -7.93 9.95 -23.07
CA THR A 305 -9.16 10.57 -23.58
C THR A 305 -10.32 9.67 -23.18
N ALA A 306 -11.35 10.24 -22.57
CA ALA A 306 -12.58 9.53 -22.24
C ALA A 306 -13.76 10.14 -22.98
N SER A 307 -14.67 9.31 -23.44
CA SER A 307 -15.90 9.70 -24.13
C SER A 307 -17.09 9.00 -23.50
N TYR A 308 -18.18 9.74 -23.32
CA TYR A 308 -19.44 9.29 -22.71
C TYR A 308 -20.59 9.64 -23.64
N GLN A 309 -21.33 8.64 -24.05
CA GLN A 309 -22.60 8.83 -24.77
C GLN A 309 -23.71 8.94 -23.75
N LEU A 310 -24.22 10.15 -23.57
CA LEU A 310 -25.25 10.47 -22.60
C LEU A 310 -26.60 10.67 -23.30
N GLN A 311 -27.68 10.21 -22.68
CA GLN A 311 -29.02 10.55 -23.05
C GLN A 311 -29.59 11.57 -22.06
N ASN A 312 -30.05 12.72 -22.57
CA ASN A 312 -30.65 13.77 -21.76
C ASN A 312 -32.12 13.97 -22.21
N THR A 313 -33.03 13.35 -21.50
CA THR A 313 -34.47 13.41 -21.81
C THR A 313 -35.19 14.61 -21.17
N THR A 314 -34.47 15.42 -20.40
CA THR A 314 -35.04 16.57 -19.68
C THR A 314 -35.42 17.74 -20.60
N GLY A 315 -34.82 17.82 -21.78
CA GLY A 315 -34.96 18.95 -22.69
C GLY A 315 -34.36 20.27 -22.16
N GLN A 316 -33.54 20.19 -21.14
CA GLN A 316 -32.85 21.32 -20.51
C GLN A 316 -31.32 21.04 -20.36
N GLU A 317 -30.57 22.10 -20.24
CA GLU A 317 -29.15 21.98 -19.86
C GLU A 317 -29.03 21.32 -18.48
N GLN A 318 -28.12 20.36 -18.33
CA GLN A 318 -27.88 19.66 -17.07
C GLN A 318 -26.40 19.73 -16.69
N THR A 319 -26.09 19.66 -15.41
CA THR A 319 -24.70 19.60 -14.91
C THR A 319 -24.34 18.18 -14.53
N VAL A 320 -23.43 17.59 -15.30
CA VAL A 320 -22.88 16.26 -15.03
C VAL A 320 -21.64 16.39 -14.15
N ALA A 321 -21.55 15.54 -13.16
CA ALA A 321 -20.39 15.44 -12.27
C ALA A 321 -19.58 14.17 -12.53
N LEU A 322 -18.26 14.32 -12.60
CA LEU A 322 -17.30 13.21 -12.73
C LEU A 322 -16.25 13.26 -11.60
N GLY A 323 -15.92 12.10 -11.08
CA GLY A 323 -14.78 11.92 -10.20
C GLY A 323 -13.47 11.84 -11.01
N VAL A 324 -12.48 12.58 -10.59
CA VAL A 324 -11.15 12.63 -11.20
C VAL A 324 -10.11 12.30 -10.14
N THR A 325 -9.18 11.40 -10.43
CA THR A 325 -8.13 11.06 -9.46
C THR A 325 -7.26 12.27 -9.17
N PRO A 326 -6.86 12.53 -7.91
CA PRO A 326 -5.92 13.57 -7.58
C PRO A 326 -4.63 13.45 -8.40
N GLY A 327 -4.05 14.59 -8.78
CA GLY A 327 -2.86 14.64 -9.62
C GLY A 327 -3.13 14.64 -11.13
N TYR A 328 -4.39 14.43 -11.56
CA TYR A 328 -4.77 14.64 -12.95
C TYR A 328 -5.19 16.08 -13.22
N THR A 329 -4.81 16.55 -14.39
CA THR A 329 -5.29 17.80 -14.97
C THR A 329 -6.21 17.48 -16.13
N ILE A 330 -7.37 18.13 -16.14
CA ILE A 330 -8.30 18.10 -17.28
C ILE A 330 -7.88 19.21 -18.23
N SER A 331 -7.51 18.86 -19.46
CA SER A 331 -6.99 19.81 -20.44
C SER A 331 -8.03 20.30 -21.44
N ASN A 332 -9.06 19.49 -21.70
CA ASN A 332 -10.09 19.81 -22.70
C ASN A 332 -11.38 19.05 -22.37
N VAL A 333 -12.53 19.75 -22.49
CA VAL A 333 -13.85 19.15 -22.34
C VAL A 333 -14.74 19.62 -23.48
N ARG A 334 -15.38 18.69 -24.17
CA ARG A 334 -16.26 18.98 -25.31
C ARG A 334 -17.58 18.26 -25.16
N ALA A 335 -18.67 18.94 -25.45
CA ALA A 335 -20.00 18.35 -25.65
C ALA A 335 -20.37 18.46 -27.13
N ASN A 336 -20.69 17.35 -27.78
CA ASN A 336 -20.95 17.28 -29.23
C ASN A 336 -19.88 17.96 -30.08
N GLY A 337 -18.60 17.79 -29.70
CA GLY A 337 -17.46 18.38 -30.38
C GLY A 337 -17.20 19.86 -30.11
N VAL A 338 -18.04 20.53 -29.35
CA VAL A 338 -17.89 21.94 -28.96
C VAL A 338 -17.27 22.04 -27.57
N GLU A 339 -16.26 22.88 -27.41
CA GLU A 339 -15.66 23.15 -26.10
C GLU A 339 -16.69 23.75 -25.14
N VAL A 340 -16.78 23.17 -23.94
CA VAL A 340 -17.67 23.63 -22.87
C VAL A 340 -16.89 24.01 -21.63
N PRO A 341 -17.38 25.00 -20.86
CA PRO A 341 -16.74 25.36 -19.60
C PRO A 341 -16.91 24.22 -18.58
N PHE A 342 -15.91 24.04 -17.76
CA PHE A 342 -15.92 23.09 -16.67
C PHE A 342 -15.27 23.68 -15.43
N SER A 343 -15.57 23.11 -14.27
CA SER A 343 -14.91 23.41 -13.01
C SER A 343 -14.41 22.14 -12.33
N VAL A 344 -13.25 22.22 -11.71
CA VAL A 344 -12.70 21.14 -10.88
C VAL A 344 -12.60 21.67 -9.46
N SER A 345 -13.25 21.00 -8.51
CA SER A 345 -13.17 21.32 -7.10
C SER A 345 -12.51 20.19 -6.33
N ASP A 346 -11.59 20.55 -5.42
CA ASP A 346 -11.02 19.59 -4.50
C ASP A 346 -12.07 19.20 -3.46
N TYR A 347 -12.38 17.93 -3.41
CA TYR A 347 -13.12 17.36 -2.30
C TYR A 347 -12.14 16.85 -1.26
N GLN A 348 -11.92 17.61 -0.20
CA GLN A 348 -11.05 17.18 0.90
C GLN A 348 -11.56 15.97 1.67
N GLU A 349 -12.85 15.68 1.55
CA GLU A 349 -13.52 14.56 2.20
C GLU A 349 -13.52 13.27 1.36
N TYR A 350 -13.06 13.34 0.09
CA TYR A 350 -13.16 12.25 -0.86
C TYR A 350 -11.82 12.05 -1.58
N ASN A 351 -11.59 10.83 -1.99
CA ASN A 351 -10.38 10.42 -2.71
C ASN A 351 -10.34 10.88 -4.17
N GLU A 352 -11.33 11.62 -4.62
CA GLU A 352 -11.47 12.11 -5.98
C GLU A 352 -11.79 13.59 -5.99
N ALA A 353 -11.24 14.34 -6.94
CA ALA A 353 -11.69 15.69 -7.25
C ALA A 353 -13.01 15.62 -8.04
N LYS A 354 -13.90 16.59 -7.84
CA LYS A 354 -15.14 16.69 -8.59
C LYS A 354 -14.97 17.58 -9.82
N LEU A 355 -15.17 17.02 -11.00
CA LEU A 355 -15.30 17.75 -12.27
C LEU A 355 -16.77 17.97 -12.56
N GLU A 356 -17.21 19.23 -12.71
CA GLU A 356 -18.56 19.60 -13.10
C GLU A 356 -18.57 20.17 -14.51
N VAL A 357 -19.47 19.66 -15.36
CA VAL A 357 -19.60 20.02 -16.78
C VAL A 357 -21.06 20.25 -17.14
N ALA A 358 -21.37 21.38 -17.76
CA ALA A 358 -22.69 21.63 -18.32
C ALA A 358 -22.83 20.88 -19.66
N ILE A 359 -23.85 20.02 -19.77
CA ILE A 359 -24.23 19.36 -21.02
C ILE A 359 -25.45 20.02 -21.64
N PRO A 360 -25.57 20.12 -22.98
CA PRO A 360 -26.65 20.78 -23.65
C PRO A 360 -27.99 20.04 -23.52
N ALA A 361 -29.10 20.74 -23.85
CA ALA A 361 -30.48 20.22 -23.77
C ALA A 361 -30.81 19.17 -24.84
N GLU A 362 -29.88 18.81 -25.70
CA GLU A 362 -30.03 17.80 -26.74
C GLU A 362 -30.23 16.42 -26.15
N GLU A 363 -31.06 15.59 -26.78
CA GLU A 363 -31.40 14.25 -26.28
C GLU A 363 -30.17 13.32 -26.27
N GLN A 364 -29.28 13.46 -27.26
CA GLN A 364 -28.03 12.71 -27.33
C GLN A 364 -26.87 13.66 -27.21
N VAL A 365 -26.00 13.40 -26.23
CA VAL A 365 -24.83 14.20 -25.95
C VAL A 365 -23.59 13.30 -25.91
N GLU A 366 -22.61 13.58 -26.75
CA GLU A 366 -21.27 13.00 -26.65
C GLU A 366 -20.40 13.94 -25.83
N LEU A 367 -20.10 13.56 -24.59
CA LEU A 367 -19.17 14.27 -23.71
C LEU A 367 -17.78 13.64 -23.85
N THR A 368 -16.81 14.42 -24.34
CA THR A 368 -15.41 13.97 -24.48
C THR A 368 -14.51 14.84 -23.62
N LEU A 369 -13.55 14.23 -22.95
CA LEU A 369 -12.56 14.94 -22.13
C LEU A 369 -11.15 14.34 -22.28
N GLU A 370 -10.14 15.21 -22.20
CA GLU A 370 -8.75 14.85 -22.17
C GLU A 370 -8.21 15.07 -20.76
N TYR A 371 -7.55 14.05 -20.22
CA TYR A 371 -7.02 14.05 -18.86
C TYR A 371 -5.60 13.50 -18.81
N GLY A 372 -4.87 13.83 -17.77
CA GLY A 372 -3.56 13.22 -17.55
C GLY A 372 -2.81 13.87 -16.42
N GLY A 373 -1.75 13.20 -16.01
CA GLY A 373 -0.90 13.62 -14.92
C GLY A 373 -0.34 12.44 -14.15
N PHE A 374 0.01 12.68 -12.91
CA PHE A 374 0.55 11.68 -12.00
C PHE A 374 -0.58 11.19 -11.09
N PRO A 375 -1.14 9.97 -11.31
CA PRO A 375 -2.25 9.50 -10.49
C PRO A 375 -1.76 9.33 -9.05
N GLN A 376 -2.46 9.98 -8.12
CA GLN A 376 -2.11 9.96 -6.70
C GLN A 376 -2.91 8.90 -5.97
N GLU A 377 -2.30 8.31 -4.97
CA GLU A 377 -2.98 7.36 -4.11
C GLU A 377 -3.76 8.12 -3.04
N SER A 378 -4.99 7.71 -2.88
CA SER A 378 -5.88 8.28 -1.89
C SER A 378 -5.66 7.75 -0.48
N MET A 379 -4.98 6.58 -0.35
CA MET A 379 -4.79 5.92 0.94
C MET A 379 -3.32 5.57 1.18
N PRO A 380 -2.69 6.06 2.27
CA PRO A 380 -1.31 5.71 2.62
C PRO A 380 -1.13 4.21 2.87
N THR A 381 -2.12 3.56 3.44
CA THR A 381 -2.09 2.13 3.78
C THR A 381 -2.09 1.22 2.56
N MET A 382 -2.55 1.70 1.41
CA MET A 382 -2.52 0.99 0.13
C MET A 382 -1.44 1.51 -0.82
N GLN A 383 -0.52 2.32 -0.33
CA GLN A 383 0.64 2.76 -1.10
C GLN A 383 1.46 1.55 -1.51
N GLY A 384 1.68 1.43 -2.78
CA GLY A 384 2.36 0.32 -3.38
C GLY A 384 1.44 -0.61 -4.16
N SER A 385 0.13 -0.63 -3.91
CA SER A 385 -0.82 -1.33 -4.76
C SER A 385 -0.95 -0.65 -6.13
N LYS A 386 -0.81 0.67 -6.18
CA LYS A 386 -0.96 1.50 -7.38
C LYS A 386 0.38 1.90 -8.00
N GLU A 387 1.27 0.93 -8.22
CA GLU A 387 2.52 1.17 -8.97
C GLU A 387 2.20 1.47 -10.43
N LEU A 388 3.04 2.25 -11.07
CA LEU A 388 2.99 2.55 -12.50
C LEU A 388 4.40 2.55 -13.06
N SER A 389 4.86 1.39 -13.48
CA SER A 389 6.19 1.16 -14.04
C SER A 389 6.13 0.26 -15.28
N GLY A 390 7.28 -0.02 -15.88
CA GLY A 390 7.40 -0.95 -17.01
C GLY A 390 7.34 -2.42 -16.63
N GLU A 391 7.34 -2.75 -15.35
CA GLU A 391 7.27 -4.11 -14.81
C GLU A 391 5.92 -4.44 -14.21
N TYR A 392 5.27 -3.45 -13.61
CA TYR A 392 3.97 -3.60 -12.98
C TYR A 392 3.19 -2.29 -13.02
N LEU A 393 1.89 -2.39 -13.21
CA LEU A 393 0.96 -1.26 -13.23
C LEU A 393 -0.37 -1.70 -12.66
N CYS A 394 -0.96 -0.84 -11.82
CA CYS A 394 -2.35 -0.92 -11.39
C CYS A 394 -3.02 0.43 -11.63
N LEU A 395 -4.14 0.44 -12.35
CA LEU A 395 -5.00 1.61 -12.52
C LEU A 395 -6.41 1.25 -12.07
N GLU A 396 -6.98 2.04 -11.17
CA GLU A 396 -8.29 1.83 -10.59
C GLU A 396 -9.20 3.02 -10.81
N ASN A 397 -10.46 2.76 -11.10
CA ASN A 397 -11.55 3.73 -11.14
C ASN A 397 -11.17 5.03 -11.87
N ALA A 398 -11.18 6.17 -11.19
CA ALA A 398 -10.86 7.47 -11.77
C ALA A 398 -9.38 7.61 -12.23
N ALA A 399 -8.48 6.75 -11.78
CA ALA A 399 -7.11 6.69 -12.29
C ALA A 399 -7.03 6.03 -13.68
N LEU A 400 -7.97 5.13 -14.00
CA LEU A 400 -8.11 4.56 -15.33
C LEU A 400 -8.84 5.54 -16.27
N SER A 401 -9.99 6.05 -15.85
CA SER A 401 -10.73 7.10 -16.55
C SER A 401 -11.66 7.84 -15.58
N PRO A 402 -11.94 9.15 -15.79
CA PRO A 402 -12.88 9.89 -14.96
C PRO A 402 -14.22 9.14 -14.82
N ARG A 403 -14.78 9.11 -13.62
CA ARG A 403 -15.92 8.30 -13.24
C ARG A 403 -17.19 9.15 -13.14
N LEU A 404 -18.25 8.80 -13.89
CA LEU A 404 -19.55 9.44 -13.73
C LEU A 404 -20.07 9.24 -12.31
N MET A 405 -20.63 10.30 -11.69
CA MET A 405 -21.00 10.31 -10.28
C MET A 405 -22.49 10.52 -10.05
N ASN A 406 -23.11 11.34 -10.88
CA ASN A 406 -24.53 11.69 -10.78
C ASN A 406 -25.34 11.28 -12.02
N VAL A 407 -24.84 10.35 -12.81
CA VAL A 407 -25.53 9.85 -14.01
C VAL A 407 -25.81 8.38 -13.84
N MET A 408 -27.04 7.98 -14.04
CA MET A 408 -27.47 6.59 -13.95
C MET A 408 -27.00 5.77 -15.16
N PRO A 409 -26.87 4.44 -15.01
CA PRO A 409 -26.68 3.56 -16.16
C PRO A 409 -27.89 3.62 -17.10
N GLY A 410 -27.67 3.32 -18.38
CA GLY A 410 -28.72 3.02 -19.32
C GLY A 410 -29.36 1.65 -19.05
N GLU A 411 -30.30 1.23 -19.92
CA GLU A 411 -30.94 -0.09 -19.82
C GLU A 411 -29.96 -1.25 -19.85
N ASP A 412 -28.83 -1.10 -20.57
CA ASP A 412 -27.78 -2.09 -20.70
C ASP A 412 -26.66 -1.98 -19.61
N GLY A 413 -26.89 -1.19 -18.59
CA GLY A 413 -25.91 -0.91 -17.54
C GLY A 413 -24.89 0.16 -17.93
N TYR A 414 -23.58 -0.08 -17.67
CA TYR A 414 -22.47 0.84 -18.01
C TYR A 414 -21.50 0.25 -19.05
N PRO A 415 -21.95 -0.04 -20.29
CA PRO A 415 -21.05 -0.63 -21.27
C PRO A 415 -19.88 0.32 -21.58
N ALA A 416 -18.66 -0.21 -21.48
CA ALA A 416 -17.45 0.55 -21.69
C ALA A 416 -16.45 -0.23 -22.55
N THR A 417 -15.79 0.48 -23.47
CA THR A 417 -14.64 0.00 -24.22
C THR A 417 -13.39 0.73 -23.77
N ILE A 418 -12.41 0.01 -23.26
CA ILE A 418 -11.15 0.56 -22.76
C ILE A 418 -10.01 0.10 -23.68
N GLU A 419 -9.24 1.04 -24.18
CA GLU A 419 -7.99 0.79 -24.90
C GLU A 419 -6.82 1.31 -24.08
N ILE A 420 -5.80 0.48 -23.90
CA ILE A 420 -4.58 0.87 -23.18
C ILE A 420 -3.34 0.50 -23.99
N THR A 421 -2.42 1.45 -24.12
CA THR A 421 -1.16 1.25 -24.84
C THR A 421 0.01 1.12 -23.85
N LEU A 422 0.67 -0.04 -23.87
CA LEU A 422 1.72 -0.41 -22.93
C LEU A 422 2.93 -1.06 -23.63
N PRO A 423 4.09 -1.16 -22.96
CA PRO A 423 5.23 -1.92 -23.46
C PRO A 423 4.85 -3.35 -23.85
N VAL A 424 5.46 -3.88 -24.91
CA VAL A 424 5.15 -5.20 -25.48
C VAL A 424 5.32 -6.34 -24.48
N ALA A 425 6.20 -6.19 -23.49
CA ALA A 425 6.46 -7.17 -22.44
C ALA A 425 5.33 -7.29 -21.39
N MET A 426 4.43 -6.30 -21.31
CA MET A 426 3.36 -6.30 -20.30
C MET A 426 2.12 -7.02 -20.83
N THR A 427 1.54 -7.86 -19.98
CA THR A 427 0.23 -8.49 -20.17
C THR A 427 -0.81 -7.67 -19.43
N VAL A 428 -1.92 -7.33 -20.08
CA VAL A 428 -3.03 -6.55 -19.53
C VAL A 428 -4.09 -7.52 -18.98
N ILE A 429 -4.49 -7.29 -17.75
CA ILE A 429 -5.46 -8.13 -17.01
C ILE A 429 -6.54 -7.22 -16.43
N PRO A 430 -7.70 -7.10 -17.08
CA PRO A 430 -8.86 -6.45 -16.47
C PRO A 430 -9.32 -7.27 -15.25
N PHE A 431 -9.57 -6.61 -14.12
CA PHE A 431 -10.06 -7.28 -12.93
C PHE A 431 -11.57 -7.51 -13.05
N GLY A 432 -11.98 -8.75 -13.09
CA GLY A 432 -13.33 -9.20 -13.37
C GLY A 432 -13.39 -10.14 -14.60
N ALA A 433 -14.57 -10.46 -15.06
CA ALA A 433 -14.82 -11.43 -16.12
C ALA A 433 -14.30 -11.04 -17.52
N SER A 434 -14.04 -9.74 -17.76
CA SER A 434 -13.62 -9.22 -19.08
C SER A 434 -12.23 -9.70 -19.48
N GLU A 435 -12.03 -10.02 -20.76
CA GLU A 435 -10.71 -10.35 -21.32
C GLU A 435 -10.17 -9.22 -22.18
N ALA A 436 -8.84 -9.04 -22.15
CA ALA A 436 -8.16 -8.08 -22.99
C ALA A 436 -7.53 -8.74 -24.21
N GLU A 437 -7.70 -8.13 -25.38
CA GLU A 437 -7.10 -8.56 -26.65
C GLU A 437 -6.13 -7.52 -27.19
N VAL A 438 -5.09 -7.96 -27.89
CA VAL A 438 -4.16 -7.05 -28.59
C VAL A 438 -4.80 -6.62 -29.89
N VAL A 439 -5.08 -5.33 -30.05
CA VAL A 439 -5.69 -4.76 -31.26
C VAL A 439 -4.67 -4.07 -32.18
N ALA A 440 -3.52 -3.67 -31.66
CA ALA A 440 -2.44 -3.08 -32.45
C ALA A 440 -1.07 -3.30 -31.82
N GLU A 441 -0.06 -3.49 -32.67
CA GLU A 441 1.35 -3.48 -32.27
C GLU A 441 2.05 -2.30 -32.96
N HIS A 442 2.88 -1.58 -32.21
CA HIS A 442 3.53 -0.38 -32.67
C HIS A 442 5.05 -0.59 -32.86
N GLY A 443 5.65 0.11 -33.84
CA GLY A 443 7.06 -0.01 -34.13
C GLY A 443 8.01 0.56 -33.07
N ASP A 444 7.47 1.21 -32.03
CA ASP A 444 8.22 1.76 -30.92
C ASP A 444 8.36 0.78 -29.72
N GLY A 445 7.90 -0.45 -29.86
CA GLY A 445 7.95 -1.47 -28.81
C GLY A 445 6.78 -1.42 -27.84
N THR A 446 5.68 -0.79 -28.23
CA THR A 446 4.42 -0.81 -27.50
C THR A 446 3.34 -1.58 -28.24
N LYS A 447 2.30 -1.99 -27.53
CA LYS A 447 1.08 -2.59 -28.08
C LYS A 447 -0.15 -2.02 -27.42
N THR A 448 -1.26 -1.94 -28.16
CA THR A 448 -2.56 -1.50 -27.65
C THR A 448 -3.41 -2.72 -27.38
N TRP A 449 -3.89 -2.78 -26.14
CA TRP A 449 -4.86 -3.75 -25.68
C TRP A 449 -6.25 -3.11 -25.64
N ARG A 450 -7.30 -3.90 -25.92
CA ARG A 450 -8.69 -3.51 -25.80
C ARG A 450 -9.43 -4.53 -24.94
N TYR A 451 -10.33 -4.05 -24.10
CA TYR A 451 -11.34 -4.89 -23.44
C TYR A 451 -12.65 -4.15 -23.29
N GLU A 452 -13.71 -4.92 -23.12
CA GLU A 452 -15.04 -4.41 -22.86
C GLU A 452 -15.47 -4.78 -21.44
N THR A 453 -16.21 -3.89 -20.78
CA THR A 453 -16.73 -4.11 -19.44
C THR A 453 -18.08 -3.42 -19.29
N ASN A 454 -18.90 -3.91 -18.35
CA ASN A 454 -20.18 -3.30 -18.01
C ASN A 454 -20.22 -2.77 -16.57
N ARG A 455 -19.07 -2.38 -16.03
CA ARG A 455 -18.94 -1.85 -14.66
C ARG A 455 -18.73 -0.35 -14.68
N ALA A 456 -19.34 0.36 -13.72
CA ALA A 456 -19.19 1.82 -13.56
C ALA A 456 -17.73 2.24 -13.30
N GLY A 457 -17.01 1.45 -12.53
CA GLY A 457 -15.58 1.55 -12.32
C GLY A 457 -14.84 0.37 -12.93
N GLY A 458 -13.51 0.40 -12.88
CA GLY A 458 -12.69 -0.70 -13.34
C GLY A 458 -11.34 -0.71 -12.64
N ILE A 459 -10.80 -1.90 -12.47
CA ILE A 459 -9.43 -2.10 -12.02
C ILE A 459 -8.70 -2.84 -13.13
N LEU A 460 -7.52 -2.38 -13.46
CA LEU A 460 -6.67 -2.95 -14.47
C LEU A 460 -5.28 -3.22 -13.89
N TYR A 461 -4.85 -4.47 -14.00
CA TYR A 461 -3.47 -4.86 -13.74
C TYR A 461 -2.73 -5.05 -15.05
N ALA A 462 -1.45 -4.72 -15.06
CA ALA A 462 -0.57 -5.10 -16.14
C ALA A 462 0.86 -5.31 -15.62
N GLY A 463 1.55 -6.30 -16.21
CA GLY A 463 2.91 -6.63 -15.78
C GLY A 463 3.53 -7.76 -16.57
N ASP A 464 4.73 -8.17 -16.14
CA ASP A 464 5.39 -9.38 -16.66
C ASP A 464 4.83 -10.62 -15.97
N TYR A 465 3.59 -10.94 -16.35
CA TYR A 465 2.87 -12.10 -15.83
C TYR A 465 3.06 -13.35 -16.69
N VAL A 466 3.11 -14.50 -16.02
CA VAL A 466 2.82 -15.80 -16.61
C VAL A 466 1.32 -16.03 -16.48
N ARG A 467 0.68 -16.54 -17.52
CA ARG A 467 -0.68 -17.04 -17.48
C ARG A 467 -0.63 -18.56 -17.55
N GLU A 468 -1.14 -19.20 -16.54
CA GLU A 468 -1.35 -20.65 -16.49
C GLU A 468 -2.84 -20.93 -16.61
N GLU A 469 -3.24 -21.72 -17.60
CA GLU A 469 -4.63 -22.11 -17.82
C GLU A 469 -4.92 -23.44 -17.12
N ILE A 470 -5.86 -23.42 -16.18
CA ILE A 470 -6.24 -24.58 -15.35
C ILE A 470 -7.69 -24.92 -15.64
N GLN A 471 -7.96 -26.22 -15.90
CA GLN A 471 -9.32 -26.74 -16.09
C GLN A 471 -9.76 -27.43 -14.81
N ALA A 472 -10.89 -26.99 -14.22
CA ALA A 472 -11.49 -27.57 -13.01
C ALA A 472 -12.97 -27.21 -12.90
N GLY A 473 -13.79 -28.11 -12.35
CA GLY A 473 -15.20 -27.87 -12.06
C GLY A 473 -16.05 -27.43 -13.26
N GLY A 474 -15.62 -27.74 -14.48
CA GLY A 474 -16.23 -27.25 -15.70
C GLY A 474 -15.84 -25.84 -16.11
N LEU A 475 -14.91 -25.21 -15.38
CA LEU A 475 -14.43 -23.86 -15.61
C LEU A 475 -13.00 -23.87 -16.15
N THR A 476 -12.64 -22.79 -16.81
CA THR A 476 -11.25 -22.43 -17.10
C THR A 476 -10.78 -21.36 -16.13
N ILE A 477 -9.72 -21.62 -15.38
CA ILE A 477 -9.12 -20.68 -14.47
C ILE A 477 -7.81 -20.17 -15.08
N ASP A 478 -7.73 -18.86 -15.30
CA ASP A 478 -6.53 -18.17 -15.73
C ASP A 478 -5.76 -17.68 -14.51
N PHE A 479 -4.70 -18.39 -14.16
CA PHE A 479 -3.84 -18.03 -13.03
C PHE A 479 -2.70 -17.14 -13.51
N TYR A 480 -2.73 -15.88 -13.10
CA TYR A 480 -1.71 -14.89 -13.40
C TYR A 480 -0.79 -14.67 -12.22
N TYR A 481 0.49 -14.95 -12.38
CA TYR A 481 1.52 -14.68 -11.38
C TYR A 481 2.81 -14.15 -12.00
N GLY A 482 3.63 -13.47 -11.21
CA GLY A 482 4.90 -12.92 -11.68
C GLY A 482 5.84 -13.99 -12.23
N ARG A 483 6.48 -13.73 -13.35
CA ARG A 483 7.37 -14.70 -14.04
C ARG A 483 8.49 -15.23 -13.14
N LYS A 484 8.93 -14.46 -12.16
CA LYS A 484 9.95 -14.87 -11.17
C LYS A 484 9.53 -16.10 -10.38
N HIS A 485 8.24 -16.34 -10.20
CA HIS A 485 7.68 -17.47 -9.45
C HIS A 485 7.47 -18.75 -10.28
N GLN A 486 7.55 -18.70 -11.59
CA GLN A 486 7.13 -19.80 -12.46
C GLN A 486 7.71 -21.18 -12.02
N ALA A 487 9.03 -21.25 -11.83
CA ALA A 487 9.68 -22.50 -11.46
C ALA A 487 9.27 -23.01 -10.06
N VAL A 488 8.97 -22.11 -9.13
CA VAL A 488 8.53 -22.44 -7.78
C VAL A 488 7.07 -22.90 -7.80
N MET A 489 6.22 -22.22 -8.55
CA MET A 489 4.81 -22.57 -8.73
C MET A 489 4.64 -23.94 -9.36
N GLU A 490 5.42 -24.26 -10.41
CA GLU A 490 5.44 -25.57 -11.04
C GLU A 490 5.93 -26.67 -10.06
N ALA A 491 7.00 -26.40 -9.30
CA ALA A 491 7.55 -27.36 -8.33
C ALA A 491 6.62 -27.59 -7.13
N ALA A 492 5.86 -26.61 -6.75
CA ALA A 492 4.95 -26.66 -5.61
C ALA A 492 3.56 -27.23 -5.94
N GLY A 493 3.23 -27.40 -7.23
CA GLY A 493 1.93 -27.98 -7.64
C GLY A 493 0.75 -27.00 -7.42
N ALA A 494 0.96 -25.69 -7.59
CA ALA A 494 -0.07 -24.68 -7.35
C ALA A 494 -1.34 -24.90 -8.19
N ALA A 495 -1.21 -25.39 -9.41
CA ALA A 495 -2.35 -25.73 -10.28
C ALA A 495 -3.23 -26.84 -9.69
N GLU A 496 -2.65 -27.83 -9.02
CA GLU A 496 -3.38 -28.89 -8.33
C GLU A 496 -4.20 -28.35 -7.15
N ALA A 497 -3.64 -27.41 -6.39
CA ALA A 497 -4.36 -26.75 -5.30
C ALA A 497 -5.57 -25.97 -5.82
N VAL A 498 -5.41 -25.20 -6.91
CA VAL A 498 -6.51 -24.47 -7.56
C VAL A 498 -7.60 -25.43 -8.04
N ARG A 499 -7.21 -26.56 -8.68
CA ARG A 499 -8.18 -27.58 -9.12
C ARG A 499 -8.95 -28.15 -7.95
N ALA A 500 -8.27 -28.52 -6.87
CA ALA A 500 -8.91 -29.10 -5.69
C ALA A 500 -9.99 -28.17 -5.12
N VAL A 501 -9.73 -26.88 -5.03
CA VAL A 501 -10.71 -25.88 -4.54
C VAL A 501 -11.93 -25.78 -5.47
N VAL A 502 -11.68 -25.63 -6.76
CA VAL A 502 -12.77 -25.42 -7.74
C VAL A 502 -13.59 -26.70 -7.91
N ASP A 503 -12.95 -27.86 -7.97
CA ASP A 503 -13.63 -29.16 -8.05
C ASP A 503 -14.45 -29.45 -6.78
N TYR A 504 -13.93 -29.07 -5.59
CA TYR A 504 -14.68 -29.17 -4.34
C TYR A 504 -15.97 -28.32 -4.40
N CYS A 505 -15.85 -27.02 -4.67
CA CYS A 505 -16.99 -26.13 -4.70
C CYS A 505 -18.01 -26.52 -5.77
N ALA A 506 -17.56 -26.86 -6.98
CA ALA A 506 -18.44 -27.32 -8.06
C ALA A 506 -19.13 -28.64 -7.73
N GLY A 507 -18.43 -29.55 -7.05
CA GLY A 507 -18.94 -30.85 -6.66
C GLY A 507 -19.96 -30.79 -5.52
N HIS A 508 -19.73 -29.94 -4.52
CA HIS A 508 -20.60 -29.82 -3.34
C HIS A 508 -21.76 -28.84 -3.55
N TYR A 509 -21.51 -27.70 -4.21
CA TYR A 509 -22.51 -26.64 -4.34
C TYR A 509 -23.11 -26.50 -5.74
N GLY A 510 -22.45 -27.05 -6.76
CA GLY A 510 -22.87 -26.98 -8.14
C GLY A 510 -21.99 -26.06 -9.00
N PRO A 511 -22.20 -26.08 -10.32
CA PRO A 511 -21.41 -25.30 -11.25
C PRO A 511 -21.65 -23.80 -11.01
N LEU A 512 -20.59 -23.00 -11.20
CA LEU A 512 -20.68 -21.56 -11.11
C LEU A 512 -21.56 -21.02 -12.25
N SER A 513 -22.67 -20.37 -11.89
CA SER A 513 -23.67 -19.85 -12.85
C SER A 513 -23.64 -18.32 -12.98
N PHE A 514 -22.72 -17.66 -12.31
CA PHE A 514 -22.63 -16.20 -12.21
C PHE A 514 -21.39 -15.67 -12.96
N GLY A 515 -21.37 -14.37 -13.22
CA GLY A 515 -20.25 -13.65 -13.78
C GLY A 515 -19.94 -14.05 -15.22
N GLY A 516 -18.68 -14.27 -15.52
CA GLY A 516 -18.20 -14.69 -16.83
C GLY A 516 -18.58 -16.13 -17.25
N GLY A 517 -19.25 -16.86 -16.37
CA GLY A 517 -19.85 -18.16 -16.60
C GLY A 517 -18.86 -19.32 -16.77
N GLU A 518 -17.91 -19.23 -17.66
CA GLU A 518 -17.00 -20.36 -17.98
C GLU A 518 -15.53 -20.07 -17.60
N ARG A 519 -15.23 -18.86 -17.17
CA ARG A 519 -13.82 -18.43 -16.95
C ARG A 519 -13.66 -17.61 -15.69
N LEU A 520 -12.68 -17.96 -14.88
CA LEU A 520 -12.25 -17.21 -13.69
C LEU A 520 -10.81 -16.74 -13.84
N LYS A 521 -10.46 -15.66 -13.18
CA LYS A 521 -9.07 -15.20 -13.04
C LYS A 521 -8.63 -15.29 -11.60
N LEU A 522 -7.40 -15.73 -11.42
CA LEU A 522 -6.68 -15.68 -10.17
C LEU A 522 -5.42 -14.85 -10.41
N ILE A 523 -5.24 -13.74 -9.69
CA ILE A 523 -4.23 -12.74 -10.02
C ILE A 523 -3.38 -12.44 -8.80
N GLN A 524 -2.07 -12.62 -8.92
CA GLN A 524 -1.10 -12.10 -7.94
C GLN A 524 -0.99 -10.58 -8.08
N SER A 525 -1.06 -9.87 -6.98
CA SER A 525 -0.93 -8.40 -6.94
C SER A 525 0.08 -7.95 -5.89
N ARG A 526 0.38 -6.66 -5.91
CA ARG A 526 1.16 -5.98 -4.87
C ARG A 526 0.37 -5.65 -3.60
N VAL A 527 -0.86 -6.09 -3.48
CA VAL A 527 -1.64 -5.87 -2.26
C VAL A 527 -0.98 -6.60 -1.10
N THR A 528 -0.93 -5.98 0.06
CA THR A 528 -0.44 -6.55 1.30
C THR A 528 -1.58 -6.65 2.31
N GLY A 529 -1.75 -7.83 2.89
CA GLY A 529 -2.69 -8.04 3.98
C GLY A 529 -3.99 -8.74 3.60
N GLY A 530 -3.93 -9.70 2.68
CA GLY A 530 -5.04 -10.57 2.32
C GLY A 530 -5.37 -10.57 0.84
N GLY A 531 -6.44 -11.25 0.48
CA GLY A 531 -6.96 -11.31 -0.87
C GLY A 531 -8.13 -10.34 -1.08
N TYR A 532 -8.68 -10.38 -2.26
CA TYR A 532 -9.90 -9.67 -2.61
C TYR A 532 -10.55 -10.34 -3.82
N ALA A 533 -11.84 -10.59 -3.75
CA ALA A 533 -12.58 -11.18 -4.85
C ALA A 533 -13.62 -10.23 -5.45
N VAL A 534 -13.81 -10.30 -6.75
CA VAL A 534 -14.90 -9.71 -7.48
C VAL A 534 -15.46 -10.75 -8.45
N ASP A 535 -16.63 -10.49 -8.97
CA ASP A 535 -17.27 -11.35 -9.96
C ASP A 535 -16.31 -11.70 -11.12
N GLY A 536 -15.97 -12.97 -11.24
CA GLY A 536 -15.09 -13.53 -12.26
C GLY A 536 -13.57 -13.35 -12.01
N ALA A 537 -13.15 -12.78 -10.87
CA ALA A 537 -11.73 -12.67 -10.57
C ALA A 537 -11.43 -12.63 -9.07
N SER A 538 -10.36 -13.29 -8.66
CA SER A 538 -9.83 -13.26 -7.30
C SER A 538 -8.38 -12.76 -7.31
N LEU A 539 -8.06 -11.89 -6.35
CA LEU A 539 -6.77 -11.26 -6.19
C LEU A 539 -6.05 -11.87 -5.00
N LEU A 540 -4.77 -12.20 -5.17
CA LEU A 540 -3.91 -12.73 -4.13
C LEU A 540 -2.82 -11.73 -3.77
N ASP A 541 -2.51 -11.67 -2.48
CA ASP A 541 -1.38 -10.92 -1.95
C ASP A 541 -0.05 -11.58 -2.38
N GLU A 542 0.93 -10.75 -2.74
CA GLU A 542 2.27 -11.25 -3.05
C GLU A 542 2.95 -11.94 -1.86
N ALA A 543 2.57 -11.62 -0.62
CA ALA A 543 3.12 -12.26 0.57
C ALA A 543 2.83 -13.77 0.61
N ASP A 544 1.74 -14.21 -0.02
CA ASP A 544 1.41 -15.63 -0.16
C ASP A 544 2.36 -16.36 -1.10
N PHE A 545 3.06 -15.66 -1.97
CA PHE A 545 4.06 -16.18 -2.91
C PHE A 545 5.48 -16.18 -2.34
N THR A 546 5.68 -16.07 -1.04
CA THR A 546 7.01 -16.17 -0.41
C THR A 546 7.59 -17.57 -0.56
N ALA A 547 8.92 -17.67 -0.51
CA ALA A 547 9.59 -18.99 -0.57
C ALA A 547 9.15 -19.92 0.56
N HIS A 548 8.77 -19.37 1.72
CA HIS A 548 8.24 -20.16 2.83
C HIS A 548 6.87 -20.77 2.50
N ASN A 549 5.94 -19.97 2.00
CA ASN A 549 4.59 -20.43 1.65
C ASN A 549 4.60 -21.35 0.43
N LEU A 550 5.34 -20.98 -0.62
CA LEU A 550 5.45 -21.78 -1.84
C LEU A 550 6.26 -23.08 -1.65
N GLY A 551 7.17 -23.11 -0.68
CA GLY A 551 8.00 -24.28 -0.38
C GLY A 551 7.30 -25.38 0.42
N ASP A 552 6.10 -25.16 0.92
CA ASP A 552 5.33 -26.16 1.64
C ASP A 552 4.59 -27.08 0.65
N ALA A 553 5.30 -28.10 0.20
CA ALA A 553 4.75 -29.11 -0.71
C ALA A 553 3.55 -29.88 -0.11
N GLY A 554 3.43 -29.94 1.24
CA GLY A 554 2.28 -30.55 1.92
C GLY A 554 0.99 -29.75 1.73
N LYS A 555 1.12 -28.45 1.49
CA LYS A 555 0.01 -27.54 1.20
C LYS A 555 -0.19 -27.27 -0.30
N GLY A 556 0.42 -28.08 -1.16
CA GLY A 556 0.31 -27.93 -2.61
C GLY A 556 0.91 -26.64 -3.14
N GLY A 557 1.84 -26.01 -2.42
CA GLY A 557 2.48 -24.74 -2.76
C GLY A 557 1.49 -23.61 -2.96
N GLY A 558 0.27 -23.91 -2.71
CA GLY A 558 -0.77 -22.95 -2.90
C GLY A 558 -0.60 -21.88 -1.87
N ALA A 559 -0.34 -20.73 -2.31
CA ALA A 559 -0.67 -19.53 -1.66
C ALA A 559 -1.77 -19.78 -0.63
N ALA A 560 -1.45 -20.60 0.28
CA ALA A 560 -2.14 -20.91 1.49
C ALA A 560 -3.68 -20.85 1.40
N GLU A 561 -4.26 -20.72 2.52
CA GLU A 561 -5.70 -20.64 2.72
C GLU A 561 -6.33 -19.38 2.13
N VAL A 562 -5.55 -18.28 1.89
CA VAL A 562 -6.06 -17.07 1.25
C VAL A 562 -6.49 -17.34 -0.19
N MET A 563 -5.72 -18.11 -0.96
CA MET A 563 -6.11 -18.52 -2.31
C MET A 563 -7.42 -19.34 -2.29
N ILE A 564 -7.54 -20.26 -1.33
CA ILE A 564 -8.75 -21.07 -1.14
C ILE A 564 -9.93 -20.13 -0.85
N HIS A 565 -9.77 -19.25 0.13
CA HIS A 565 -10.78 -18.30 0.58
C HIS A 565 -11.26 -17.40 -0.58
N GLU A 566 -10.36 -16.78 -1.32
CA GLU A 566 -10.71 -15.88 -2.42
C GLU A 566 -11.35 -16.58 -3.62
N LEU A 567 -11.02 -17.85 -3.86
CA LEU A 567 -11.72 -18.65 -4.87
C LEU A 567 -13.11 -19.05 -4.39
N VAL A 568 -13.27 -19.41 -3.12
CA VAL A 568 -14.56 -19.76 -2.51
C VAL A 568 -15.56 -18.60 -2.59
N HIS A 569 -15.10 -17.36 -2.51
CA HIS A 569 -15.96 -16.18 -2.70
C HIS A 569 -16.70 -16.17 -4.04
N GLN A 570 -16.20 -16.84 -5.06
CA GLN A 570 -16.92 -16.96 -6.33
C GLN A 570 -18.25 -17.74 -6.16
N TRP A 571 -18.34 -18.64 -5.18
CA TRP A 571 -19.58 -19.34 -4.80
C TRP A 571 -20.34 -18.57 -3.71
N TRP A 572 -19.65 -18.02 -2.71
CA TRP A 572 -20.28 -17.35 -1.57
C TRP A 572 -19.87 -15.86 -1.54
N GLY A 573 -20.82 -15.00 -1.88
CA GLY A 573 -20.65 -13.55 -1.81
C GLY A 573 -20.83 -12.79 -3.10
N LEU A 574 -20.37 -13.30 -4.23
CA LEU A 574 -20.39 -12.58 -5.50
C LEU A 574 -21.57 -12.96 -6.38
N GLY A 575 -21.89 -14.23 -6.45
CA GLY A 575 -23.07 -14.71 -7.16
C GLY A 575 -24.27 -14.90 -6.26
N ASN A 576 -24.06 -15.25 -5.01
CA ASN A 576 -25.02 -15.20 -3.93
C ASN A 576 -24.74 -13.95 -3.09
N MET A 577 -25.41 -12.85 -3.35
CA MET A 577 -25.29 -11.66 -2.53
C MET A 577 -25.87 -11.94 -1.14
N PHE A 578 -25.24 -11.39 -0.12
CA PHE A 578 -25.63 -11.58 1.29
C PHE A 578 -26.34 -10.34 1.82
N ASP A 579 -27.39 -10.56 2.58
CA ASP A 579 -28.06 -9.53 3.35
C ASP A 579 -27.30 -9.32 4.65
N ASP A 580 -26.47 -8.31 4.71
CA ASP A 580 -25.78 -7.86 5.94
C ASP A 580 -26.79 -7.12 6.81
N SER A 581 -27.68 -7.84 7.44
CA SER A 581 -28.87 -7.32 8.13
C SER A 581 -28.61 -6.47 9.36
N GLY A 582 -27.52 -5.72 9.38
CA GLY A 582 -27.22 -4.67 10.34
C GLY A 582 -25.82 -4.76 10.94
N PRO A 583 -25.34 -3.67 11.55
CA PRO A 583 -23.98 -3.57 12.04
C PRO A 583 -23.61 -4.57 13.15
N ASP A 584 -24.63 -5.17 13.80
CA ASP A 584 -24.43 -6.14 14.88
C ASP A 584 -24.63 -7.59 14.44
N SER A 585 -24.91 -7.84 13.16
CA SER A 585 -25.09 -9.20 12.62
C SER A 585 -23.74 -9.83 12.26
N PRO A 586 -23.50 -11.10 12.65
CA PRO A 586 -22.35 -11.87 12.15
C PRO A 586 -22.55 -12.40 10.72
N TRP A 587 -23.80 -12.32 10.18
CA TRP A 587 -24.14 -12.85 8.88
C TRP A 587 -23.51 -12.04 7.75
N SER A 588 -22.68 -12.68 6.95
CA SER A 588 -22.07 -12.12 5.75
C SER A 588 -21.54 -13.25 4.85
N ALA A 589 -21.09 -12.90 3.66
CA ALA A 589 -20.41 -13.81 2.77
C ALA A 589 -19.20 -14.49 3.44
N GLU A 590 -18.49 -13.78 4.33
CA GLU A 590 -17.28 -14.26 5.00
C GLU A 590 -17.54 -15.52 5.85
N GLY A 591 -18.69 -15.61 6.52
CA GLY A 591 -19.02 -16.76 7.35
C GLY A 591 -19.04 -18.07 6.57
N LEU A 592 -19.75 -18.11 5.45
CA LEU A 592 -19.80 -19.31 4.58
C LEU A 592 -18.49 -19.55 3.85
N THR A 593 -17.79 -18.49 3.46
CA THR A 593 -16.46 -18.59 2.83
C THR A 593 -15.44 -19.17 3.78
N CYS A 594 -15.36 -18.71 5.02
CA CYS A 594 -14.47 -19.27 6.05
C CYS A 594 -14.81 -20.73 6.38
N TYR A 595 -16.10 -21.04 6.55
CA TYR A 595 -16.54 -22.41 6.80
C TYR A 595 -16.16 -23.33 5.63
N THR A 596 -16.38 -22.92 4.38
CA THR A 596 -16.04 -23.71 3.19
C THR A 596 -14.52 -23.87 3.05
N THR A 597 -13.77 -22.79 3.32
CA THR A 597 -12.30 -22.84 3.35
C THR A 597 -11.80 -23.87 4.36
N TYR A 598 -12.37 -23.87 5.58
CA TYR A 598 -12.07 -24.89 6.60
C TYR A 598 -12.36 -26.31 6.10
N ARG A 599 -13.50 -26.54 5.42
CA ARG A 599 -13.88 -27.85 4.89
C ARG A 599 -12.88 -28.35 3.83
N ILE A 600 -12.47 -27.48 2.90
CA ILE A 600 -11.46 -27.76 1.88
C ILE A 600 -10.10 -28.05 2.53
N VAL A 601 -9.68 -27.21 3.47
CA VAL A 601 -8.42 -27.40 4.22
C VAL A 601 -8.42 -28.72 5.01
N LYS A 602 -9.57 -29.07 5.59
CA LYS A 602 -9.74 -30.36 6.28
C LYS A 602 -9.55 -31.56 5.34
N GLU A 603 -10.06 -31.47 4.12
CA GLU A 603 -9.87 -32.51 3.10
C GLU A 603 -8.42 -32.60 2.62
N LEU A 604 -7.78 -31.45 2.34
CA LEU A 604 -6.43 -31.38 1.79
C LEU A 604 -5.34 -31.70 2.81
N TYR A 605 -5.48 -31.19 4.05
CA TYR A 605 -4.40 -31.21 5.05
C TYR A 605 -4.72 -31.99 6.32
N GLY A 606 -5.95 -32.49 6.42
CA GLY A 606 -6.42 -33.33 7.53
C GLY A 606 -7.12 -32.54 8.65
N GLY A 607 -7.97 -33.28 9.39
CA GLY A 607 -8.85 -32.67 10.39
C GLY A 607 -8.14 -32.02 11.58
N ASP A 608 -6.97 -32.55 11.99
CA ASP A 608 -6.23 -31.99 13.13
C ASP A 608 -5.64 -30.62 12.75
N TYR A 609 -5.08 -30.50 11.54
CA TYR A 609 -4.58 -29.22 11.01
C TYR A 609 -5.71 -28.19 10.90
N ALA A 610 -6.82 -28.54 10.27
CA ALA A 610 -7.94 -27.64 10.07
C ALA A 610 -8.54 -27.18 11.41
N ARG A 611 -8.66 -28.07 12.39
CA ARG A 611 -9.13 -27.69 13.73
C ARG A 611 -8.21 -26.67 14.40
N GLU A 612 -6.89 -26.93 14.40
CA GLU A 612 -5.90 -26.07 15.05
C GLU A 612 -5.85 -24.67 14.40
N HIS A 613 -5.92 -24.61 13.05
CA HIS A 613 -5.74 -23.37 12.30
C HIS A 613 -7.02 -22.58 12.05
N TYR A 614 -8.19 -23.19 12.30
CA TYR A 614 -9.50 -22.53 12.11
C TYR A 614 -10.33 -22.58 13.40
N VAL A 615 -10.81 -23.74 13.78
CA VAL A 615 -11.81 -23.85 14.88
C VAL A 615 -11.27 -23.33 16.20
N ASP A 616 -10.03 -23.69 16.56
CA ASP A 616 -9.42 -23.26 17.81
C ASP A 616 -9.10 -21.75 17.79
N GLN A 617 -8.73 -21.20 16.63
CA GLN A 617 -8.53 -19.76 16.46
C GLN A 617 -9.85 -18.99 16.53
N TRP A 618 -10.89 -19.44 15.81
CA TRP A 618 -12.21 -18.82 15.86
C TRP A 618 -12.77 -18.76 17.30
N ARG A 619 -12.59 -19.84 18.07
CA ARG A 619 -13.00 -19.85 19.49
C ARG A 619 -12.25 -18.80 20.31
N GLY A 620 -10.92 -18.71 20.10
CA GLY A 620 -10.11 -17.69 20.76
C GLY A 620 -10.57 -16.27 20.42
N GLU A 621 -10.83 -15.98 19.15
CA GLU A 621 -11.31 -14.66 18.72
C GLU A 621 -12.70 -14.33 19.23
N VAL A 622 -13.61 -15.30 19.28
CA VAL A 622 -14.94 -15.11 19.89
C VAL A 622 -14.83 -14.84 21.40
N GLU A 623 -13.95 -15.57 22.11
CA GLU A 623 -13.67 -15.27 23.51
C GLU A 623 -13.11 -13.85 23.68
N ASP A 624 -12.16 -13.44 22.84
CA ASP A 624 -11.57 -12.10 22.86
C ASP A 624 -12.61 -11.02 22.54
N TYR A 625 -13.54 -11.27 21.61
CA TYR A 625 -14.66 -10.38 21.34
C TYR A 625 -15.50 -10.14 22.60
N TYR A 626 -15.97 -11.18 23.25
CA TYR A 626 -16.79 -11.03 24.46
C TYR A 626 -16.01 -10.52 25.68
N LEU A 627 -14.67 -10.60 25.66
CA LEU A 627 -13.79 -9.99 26.65
C LEU A 627 -13.46 -8.53 26.32
N ASN A 628 -13.71 -8.07 25.12
CA ASN A 628 -13.38 -6.72 24.67
C ASN A 628 -14.07 -5.66 25.54
N PHE A 629 -13.33 -4.61 25.88
CA PHE A 629 -13.82 -3.53 26.73
C PHE A 629 -15.04 -2.82 26.14
N TYR A 630 -15.01 -2.53 24.85
CA TYR A 630 -16.09 -1.79 24.17
C TYR A 630 -17.34 -2.63 23.95
N VAL A 631 -17.21 -3.95 23.79
CA VAL A 631 -18.35 -4.88 23.73
C VAL A 631 -19.05 -4.94 25.11
N ARG A 632 -18.26 -4.95 26.19
CA ARG A 632 -18.79 -4.96 27.57
C ARG A 632 -19.29 -3.60 28.04
N ARG A 633 -18.87 -2.53 27.43
CA ARG A 633 -19.15 -1.14 27.81
C ARG A 633 -19.38 -0.28 26.57
N PRO A 634 -20.45 -0.51 25.81
CA PRO A 634 -20.72 0.18 24.54
C PRO A 634 -20.84 1.70 24.72
N GLU A 635 -21.24 2.18 25.89
CA GLU A 635 -21.30 3.60 26.20
C GLU A 635 -19.95 4.34 26.06
N TYR A 636 -18.82 3.63 26.19
CA TYR A 636 -17.51 4.22 25.94
C TYR A 636 -17.14 4.23 24.45
N LEU A 637 -17.62 3.27 23.68
CA LEU A 637 -17.45 3.28 22.23
C LEU A 637 -18.19 4.46 21.61
N GLU A 638 -19.44 4.71 22.04
CA GLU A 638 -20.25 5.84 21.58
C GLU A 638 -19.64 7.21 21.92
N ALA A 639 -18.84 7.28 22.97
CA ALA A 639 -18.18 8.51 23.39
C ALA A 639 -16.90 8.85 22.60
N LEU A 640 -16.42 7.94 21.73
CA LEU A 640 -15.22 8.16 20.91
C LEU A 640 -15.50 9.08 19.71
N PRO A 641 -14.48 9.74 19.18
CA PRO A 641 -14.55 10.37 17.86
C PRO A 641 -15.02 9.37 16.80
N GLU A 642 -15.76 9.85 15.80
CA GLU A 642 -16.40 9.01 14.79
C GLU A 642 -15.44 8.05 14.07
N ALA A 643 -14.25 8.54 13.67
CA ALA A 643 -13.25 7.71 13.00
C ALA A 643 -12.73 6.57 13.88
N GLU A 644 -12.47 6.83 15.18
CA GLU A 644 -12.02 5.80 16.11
C GLU A 644 -13.14 4.79 16.40
N ARG A 645 -14.36 5.29 16.58
CA ARG A 645 -15.54 4.46 16.77
C ARG A 645 -15.77 3.53 15.61
N LEU A 646 -15.73 4.03 14.36
CA LEU A 646 -15.88 3.23 13.15
C LEU A 646 -14.77 2.18 12.99
N ALA A 647 -13.52 2.54 13.26
CA ALA A 647 -12.40 1.59 13.17
C ALA A 647 -12.57 0.42 14.17
N ILE A 648 -12.97 0.72 15.41
CA ILE A 648 -13.22 -0.30 16.43
C ILE A 648 -14.46 -1.14 16.04
N SER A 649 -15.56 -0.50 15.63
CA SER A 649 -16.78 -1.21 15.22
C SER A 649 -16.51 -2.15 14.04
N ASN A 650 -15.75 -1.71 13.04
CA ASN A 650 -15.38 -2.56 11.90
C ASN A 650 -14.51 -3.75 12.33
N SER A 651 -13.56 -3.53 13.25
CA SER A 651 -12.74 -4.61 13.80
C SER A 651 -13.58 -5.63 14.57
N LEU A 652 -14.53 -5.17 15.38
CA LEU A 652 -15.42 -6.05 16.14
C LEU A 652 -16.39 -6.80 15.22
N SER A 653 -16.94 -6.13 14.20
CA SER A 653 -17.76 -6.77 13.17
C SER A 653 -16.98 -7.83 12.40
N GLY A 654 -15.73 -7.55 12.04
CA GLY A 654 -14.84 -8.52 11.40
C GLY A 654 -14.67 -9.79 12.24
N MET A 655 -14.36 -9.68 13.53
CA MET A 655 -14.24 -10.85 14.42
C MET A 655 -15.52 -11.71 14.43
N ARG A 656 -16.69 -11.09 14.37
CA ARG A 656 -17.96 -11.82 14.30
C ARG A 656 -18.16 -12.51 12.96
N GLN A 657 -17.89 -11.83 11.86
CA GLN A 657 -18.10 -12.37 10.51
C GLN A 657 -17.12 -13.51 10.18
N TYR A 658 -15.84 -13.36 10.54
CA TYR A 658 -14.79 -14.31 10.21
C TYR A 658 -14.63 -15.45 11.22
N SER A 659 -15.17 -15.32 12.46
CA SER A 659 -14.96 -16.30 13.52
C SER A 659 -16.25 -16.79 14.19
N GLU A 660 -17.15 -15.89 14.61
CA GLU A 660 -18.42 -16.29 15.24
C GLU A 660 -19.33 -17.03 14.23
N MET A 661 -19.47 -16.47 13.01
CA MET A 661 -20.37 -17.05 12.02
C MET A 661 -19.92 -18.42 11.52
N PRO A 662 -18.65 -18.67 11.16
CA PRO A 662 -18.23 -20.03 10.79
C PRO A 662 -18.40 -21.03 11.94
N LEU A 663 -18.23 -20.65 13.20
CA LEU A 663 -18.54 -21.54 14.34
C LEU A 663 -20.03 -21.86 14.45
N LYS A 664 -20.91 -20.89 14.20
CA LYS A 664 -22.36 -21.13 14.13
C LYS A 664 -22.74 -22.07 13.00
N ILE A 665 -22.13 -21.91 11.82
CA ILE A 665 -22.35 -22.82 10.69
C ILE A 665 -21.84 -24.24 11.03
N LEU A 666 -20.68 -24.36 11.68
CA LEU A 666 -20.15 -25.64 12.13
C LEU A 666 -21.05 -26.28 13.19
N LYS A 667 -21.62 -25.52 14.10
CA LYS A 667 -22.62 -25.99 15.05
C LYS A 667 -23.90 -26.44 14.34
N ALA A 668 -24.36 -25.68 13.32
CA ALA A 668 -25.49 -26.07 12.50
C ALA A 668 -25.23 -27.42 11.78
N GLU A 669 -24.01 -27.60 11.22
CA GLU A 669 -23.60 -28.89 10.62
C GLU A 669 -23.76 -30.05 11.58
N GLU A 670 -23.30 -29.90 12.82
CA GLU A 670 -23.48 -30.95 13.84
C GLU A 670 -24.95 -31.27 14.13
N LEU A 671 -25.79 -30.22 14.23
CA LEU A 671 -27.20 -30.36 14.55
C LEU A 671 -28.04 -30.96 13.40
N VAL A 672 -27.71 -30.64 12.14
CA VAL A 672 -28.44 -31.20 10.97
C VAL A 672 -28.02 -32.63 10.64
N GLY A 673 -26.98 -33.17 11.25
CA GLY A 673 -26.53 -34.58 11.11
C GLY A 673 -25.18 -34.75 10.38
N GLY A 674 -24.39 -33.70 10.30
CA GLY A 674 -23.02 -33.69 9.79
C GLY A 674 -22.85 -33.20 8.38
N GLU A 675 -21.62 -33.33 7.89
CA GLU A 675 -21.13 -32.73 6.62
C GLU A 675 -22.04 -32.98 5.42
N ALA A 676 -22.44 -34.24 5.20
CA ALA A 676 -23.27 -34.61 4.03
C ALA A 676 -24.64 -33.94 4.04
N ALA A 677 -25.27 -33.78 5.21
CA ALA A 677 -26.55 -33.10 5.34
C ALA A 677 -26.38 -31.59 5.13
N MET A 678 -25.29 -30.99 5.64
CA MET A 678 -25.00 -29.59 5.42
C MET A 678 -24.67 -29.31 3.93
N ASP A 679 -23.97 -30.19 3.24
CA ASP A 679 -23.68 -30.05 1.81
C ASP A 679 -24.99 -30.07 0.98
N GLU A 680 -25.98 -30.90 1.31
CA GLU A 680 -27.29 -30.88 0.64
C GLU A 680 -28.02 -29.55 0.89
N ILE A 681 -27.96 -29.01 2.11
CA ILE A 681 -28.57 -27.71 2.45
C ILE A 681 -27.88 -26.59 1.68
N LEU A 682 -26.56 -26.53 1.71
CA LEU A 682 -25.79 -25.48 1.02
C LEU A 682 -25.93 -25.57 -0.50
N HIS A 683 -25.98 -26.80 -1.06
CA HIS A 683 -26.30 -27.00 -2.48
C HIS A 683 -27.69 -26.45 -2.83
N GLY A 684 -28.69 -26.68 -1.98
CA GLY A 684 -30.03 -26.14 -2.17
C GLY A 684 -30.05 -24.61 -2.12
N LEU A 685 -29.36 -24.00 -1.16
CA LEU A 685 -29.25 -22.55 -1.03
C LEU A 685 -28.50 -21.92 -2.21
N PHE A 686 -27.43 -22.54 -2.68
CA PHE A 686 -26.66 -22.03 -3.82
C PHE A 686 -27.48 -22.06 -5.12
N ASN A 687 -28.27 -23.12 -5.35
CA ASN A 687 -29.06 -23.32 -6.55
C ASN A 687 -30.53 -22.86 -6.42
N ARG A 688 -30.88 -22.10 -5.38
CA ARG A 688 -32.23 -21.60 -5.19
C ARG A 688 -32.68 -20.69 -6.32
N GLU A 689 -33.97 -20.59 -6.54
CA GLU A 689 -34.55 -19.58 -7.43
C GLU A 689 -34.38 -18.19 -6.77
N LEU A 690 -33.69 -17.29 -7.47
CA LEU A 690 -33.45 -15.93 -6.97
C LEU A 690 -34.71 -15.07 -7.18
N ASP A 691 -35.09 -14.33 -6.13
CA ASP A 691 -36.05 -13.24 -6.27
C ASP A 691 -35.35 -12.07 -7.00
N PRO A 692 -35.85 -11.68 -8.20
CA PRO A 692 -35.25 -10.58 -8.95
C PRO A 692 -35.28 -9.22 -8.21
N MET A 693 -36.20 -9.06 -7.26
CA MET A 693 -36.33 -7.84 -6.47
C MET A 693 -35.46 -7.86 -5.20
N TYR A 694 -35.13 -9.05 -4.73
CA TYR A 694 -34.30 -9.24 -3.54
C TYR A 694 -33.39 -10.48 -3.70
N PRO A 695 -32.34 -10.41 -4.48
CA PRO A 695 -31.47 -11.56 -4.81
C PRO A 695 -30.49 -11.95 -3.69
N TYR A 696 -30.74 -11.53 -2.47
CA TYR A 696 -29.83 -11.76 -1.36
C TYR A 696 -30.13 -13.07 -0.64
N LEU A 697 -29.05 -13.74 -0.17
CA LEU A 697 -29.15 -14.87 0.75
C LEU A 697 -29.23 -14.33 2.18
N THR A 698 -30.38 -14.48 2.79
CA THR A 698 -30.63 -14.01 4.16
C THR A 698 -30.23 -15.04 5.20
N TYR A 699 -29.91 -14.57 6.40
CA TYR A 699 -29.64 -15.46 7.53
C TYR A 699 -30.87 -16.32 7.88
N GLN A 700 -32.08 -15.77 7.72
CA GLN A 700 -33.29 -16.52 7.96
C GLN A 700 -33.48 -17.68 6.96
N GLU A 701 -33.15 -17.48 5.69
CA GLU A 701 -33.20 -18.59 4.71
C GLU A 701 -32.23 -19.70 5.08
N PHE A 702 -31.03 -19.38 5.59
CA PHE A 702 -30.10 -20.38 6.10
C PHE A 702 -30.66 -21.14 7.31
N LEU A 703 -31.25 -20.44 8.29
CA LEU A 703 -31.87 -21.06 9.47
C LEU A 703 -33.04 -21.97 9.07
N ASP A 704 -33.92 -21.47 8.17
CA ASP A 704 -35.08 -22.23 7.69
C ASP A 704 -34.67 -23.49 6.93
N ALA A 705 -33.63 -23.40 6.10
CA ALA A 705 -33.08 -24.53 5.38
C ALA A 705 -32.46 -25.59 6.29
N CYS A 706 -31.87 -25.17 7.41
CA CYS A 706 -31.35 -26.06 8.45
C CYS A 706 -32.47 -26.58 9.37
N GLY A 707 -33.65 -25.95 9.40
CA GLY A 707 -34.70 -26.25 10.38
C GLY A 707 -34.32 -25.86 11.81
N LEU A 708 -33.48 -24.82 11.95
CA LEU A 708 -32.92 -24.35 13.22
C LEU A 708 -33.37 -22.93 13.53
N THR A 709 -33.15 -22.51 14.77
CA THR A 709 -33.36 -21.15 15.24
C THR A 709 -32.03 -20.54 15.67
N GLU A 710 -31.99 -19.21 15.81
CA GLU A 710 -30.82 -18.50 16.35
C GLU A 710 -30.41 -19.00 17.74
N GLU A 711 -31.39 -19.40 18.58
CA GLU A 711 -31.14 -19.93 19.92
C GLU A 711 -30.37 -21.27 19.85
N ASP A 712 -30.65 -22.11 18.85
CA ASP A 712 -29.95 -23.38 18.64
C ASP A 712 -28.46 -23.17 18.28
N LEU A 713 -28.14 -22.02 17.67
CA LEU A 713 -26.79 -21.66 17.23
C LEU A 713 -26.03 -20.78 18.23
N THR A 714 -26.59 -20.54 19.41
CA THR A 714 -25.86 -19.80 20.47
C THR A 714 -24.58 -20.55 20.85
N LEU A 715 -23.45 -19.87 20.78
CA LEU A 715 -22.15 -20.44 21.18
C LEU A 715 -22.01 -20.42 22.69
N ASP A 716 -21.57 -21.54 23.30
CA ASP A 716 -21.41 -21.72 24.74
C ASP A 716 -20.18 -20.98 25.30
#